data_4e69bccfc1b936f9cf572558b3bac500
#
_entry.id   4e69bccfc1b936f9cf572558b3bac500
#
_cell.length_a   1.000
_cell.length_b   1.000
_cell.length_c   1.000
_cell.angle_alpha   90.00
_cell.angle_beta   90.00
_cell.angle_gamma   90.00
#
_symmetry.space_group_name_H-M   'P 1'
#
loop_
_entity.id
_entity.type
_entity.pdbx_description
1 polymer ?
#
loop_
_entity_poly.entity_id
_entity_poly.type
_entity_poly.pdbx_seq_one_letter_code
_entity_poly.pdbx_strand_id
1 'polypeptide(L)'
;MAKKNQNENITPKNPIIVQSMDDVMRSSMMPYAEHVILERALPRVEDGLKPVQRRILYTMMELGLSPDKPHRKSARIVGDCLGKYHPHGDSSVYDAMVRMAQDFNMRIPLVDGHGNFGSMDGDPAAAMRYTEARMTEAAMRMLRDLEKDTVKFSLNFDDTLKEPDLLPGCFPNLLVNGSNGIAVGLTTSVPPHNPTEAIDAVIAKIKNPEISLDDLMKILPCPDFPVGGYLLNTAEIRTAYETGRGKLINRAKTHFEPLKNGKTNIVITEFPYQVNKAAALEKVLALVQQKSKSVFAGISDIRDESDRTGVRAVIEVKKDFDPQKVLNALFKYSDLQKTVSVIMVAIADGKPKLLGLSDVLDYYIKHRENVVTRRSRYELDAAERRAHVLQGLIIALLNIDEVIALIRASKYPKAAKQGLMERFDLTAVQADAILDLRLQRLTNLEQLEIEREFDRLSKEIKRLRGILESKSKLDKLIIDELTEVRELLASPRRTKLIDAVQPNDNETEEKATAEPAFVMFLPDNKLRRLPPKLAAADFIAKEQPIRTFDTSTDGVLRLFTSHGACLTLRVEDIPETKPQAKPTNLSAVFELEQDEKLLAICDEDFSVGKVFFYTRGGLVKCTEASEYITKMKRIAAVNLKEGDGLVRVEYMRETTADSSILLVTEGGMSIRFASDTVPVTGRASAGVKCIKLDDGDGVIFAGHVPEEGELLVATDRGYMKRSFIFDHEIQGRNGKGLQCFGFKKNGSNGTRIAAVMHVTDPLDLAAIQKDGTQTVFNTEEVRIEPRAGRGQPMVMVLMDNTVAELKKTDSSAKNNAEKNPI
;
A
#
# COMPACT_ATOMS: atom_id res chain seq x y z
N MET A 1 52.56 -59.82 10.91
CA MET A 1 52.41 -58.81 9.85
C MET A 1 51.03 -58.11 10.03
N ALA A 2 50.98 -56.96 10.63
CA ALA A 2 49.77 -56.24 10.92
C ALA A 2 49.50 -55.23 9.81
N LYS A 3 48.33 -55.33 9.17
CA LYS A 3 47.82 -54.32 8.24
C LYS A 3 47.26 -53.15 9.00
N LYS A 4 47.83 -51.98 8.81
CA LYS A 4 47.35 -50.67 9.23
C LYS A 4 46.06 -50.37 8.43
N ASN A 5 44.91 -50.27 9.09
CA ASN A 5 43.73 -49.62 8.58
C ASN A 5 43.93 -48.11 8.73
N GLN A 6 44.05 -47.42 7.60
CA GLN A 6 43.92 -45.98 7.55
C GLN A 6 42.40 -45.65 7.48
N ASN A 7 41.88 -45.18 8.62
CA ASN A 7 40.60 -44.48 8.65
C ASN A 7 40.79 -43.07 8.05
N GLU A 8 40.45 -42.91 6.80
CA GLU A 8 40.22 -41.59 6.22
C GLU A 8 38.94 -41.00 6.81
N ASN A 9 39.08 -39.98 7.65
CA ASN A 9 38.01 -39.11 8.08
C ASN A 9 37.45 -38.36 6.82
N ILE A 10 36.40 -38.88 6.23
CA ILE A 10 35.63 -38.17 5.23
C ILE A 10 34.76 -37.16 6.00
N THR A 11 35.26 -35.95 6.20
CA THR A 11 34.42 -34.80 6.49
C THR A 11 33.50 -34.57 5.29
N PRO A 12 32.19 -34.55 5.44
CA PRO A 12 31.31 -34.22 4.33
C PRO A 12 31.58 -32.76 3.92
N LYS A 13 32.23 -32.58 2.76
CA LYS A 13 32.27 -31.27 2.11
C LYS A 13 30.83 -30.93 1.78
N ASN A 14 30.21 -30.00 2.52
CA ASN A 14 28.99 -29.36 2.05
C ASN A 14 29.31 -28.68 0.72
N PRO A 15 28.82 -29.17 -0.41
CA PRO A 15 29.09 -28.52 -1.67
C PRO A 15 28.40 -27.16 -1.66
N ILE A 16 29.15 -26.09 -1.82
CA ILE A 16 28.58 -24.78 -2.15
C ILE A 16 27.97 -24.92 -3.53
N ILE A 17 26.64 -24.94 -3.58
CA ILE A 17 25.90 -24.98 -4.83
C ILE A 17 25.85 -23.56 -5.37
N VAL A 18 26.54 -23.29 -6.47
CA VAL A 18 26.46 -22.02 -7.19
C VAL A 18 25.28 -22.11 -8.14
N GLN A 19 24.26 -21.30 -7.91
CA GLN A 19 23.09 -21.18 -8.78
C GLN A 19 23.00 -19.76 -9.34
N SER A 20 22.49 -19.63 -10.57
CA SER A 20 22.18 -18.31 -11.11
C SER A 20 20.99 -17.70 -10.38
N MET A 21 20.94 -16.37 -10.29
CA MET A 21 19.79 -15.67 -9.71
C MET A 21 18.49 -16.02 -10.44
N ASP A 22 18.54 -16.17 -11.76
CA ASP A 22 17.39 -16.55 -12.59
C ASP A 22 16.86 -17.95 -12.23
N ASP A 23 17.75 -18.92 -11.98
CA ASP A 23 17.35 -20.27 -11.59
C ASP A 23 16.70 -20.29 -10.21
N VAL A 24 17.24 -19.54 -9.24
CA VAL A 24 16.64 -19.41 -7.91
C VAL A 24 15.29 -18.71 -7.99
N MET A 25 15.16 -17.65 -8.78
CA MET A 25 13.88 -16.97 -8.99
C MET A 25 12.83 -17.91 -9.58
N ARG A 26 13.15 -18.66 -10.62
CA ARG A 26 12.21 -19.59 -11.28
C ARG A 26 11.85 -20.81 -10.44
N SER A 27 12.82 -21.42 -9.76
CA SER A 27 12.60 -22.67 -9.03
C SER A 27 12.04 -22.50 -7.63
N SER A 28 12.26 -21.36 -6.99
CA SER A 28 11.88 -21.14 -5.60
C SER A 28 10.95 -19.96 -5.42
N MET A 29 11.29 -18.78 -5.96
CA MET A 29 10.56 -17.54 -5.67
C MET A 29 9.23 -17.45 -6.44
N MET A 30 9.21 -17.85 -7.72
CA MET A 30 7.98 -17.81 -8.52
C MET A 30 6.91 -18.79 -8.02
N PRO A 31 7.20 -20.08 -7.74
CA PRO A 31 6.21 -21.00 -7.16
C PRO A 31 5.71 -20.54 -5.79
N TYR A 32 6.59 -19.99 -4.94
CA TYR A 32 6.17 -19.40 -3.67
C TYR A 32 5.25 -18.19 -3.85
N ALA A 33 5.59 -17.30 -4.77
CA ALA A 33 4.76 -16.12 -5.08
C ALA A 33 3.38 -16.55 -5.63
N GLU A 34 3.35 -17.53 -6.55
CA GLU A 34 2.10 -18.10 -7.08
C GLU A 34 1.24 -18.69 -5.96
N HIS A 35 1.81 -19.51 -5.09
CA HIS A 35 1.10 -20.09 -3.95
C HIS A 35 0.54 -19.01 -3.01
N VAL A 36 1.34 -17.98 -2.67
CA VAL A 36 0.87 -16.88 -1.81
C VAL A 36 -0.26 -16.09 -2.46
N ILE A 37 -0.23 -15.91 -3.78
CA ILE A 37 -1.26 -15.19 -4.54
C ILE A 37 -2.55 -16.02 -4.59
N LEU A 38 -2.47 -17.28 -5.05
CA LEU A 38 -3.64 -18.11 -5.35
C LEU A 38 -4.24 -18.77 -4.11
N GLU A 39 -3.39 -19.21 -3.15
CA GLU A 39 -3.80 -20.09 -2.05
C GLU A 39 -3.68 -19.47 -0.66
N ARG A 40 -3.41 -18.16 -0.56
CA ARG A 40 -3.25 -17.52 0.76
C ARG A 40 -3.88 -16.14 0.88
N ALA A 41 -3.42 -15.16 0.09
CA ALA A 41 -3.65 -13.75 0.36
C ALA A 41 -4.90 -13.17 -0.30
N LEU A 42 -5.24 -13.65 -1.50
CA LEU A 42 -6.35 -13.09 -2.28
C LEU A 42 -7.63 -13.92 -2.12
N PRO A 43 -8.80 -13.27 -2.10
CA PRO A 43 -10.10 -13.95 -2.09
C PRO A 43 -10.44 -14.46 -3.49
N ARG A 44 -11.27 -15.50 -3.57
CA ARG A 44 -11.97 -15.86 -4.81
C ARG A 44 -13.09 -14.87 -5.08
N VAL A 45 -13.33 -14.52 -6.33
CA VAL A 45 -14.41 -13.58 -6.67
C VAL A 45 -15.78 -14.19 -6.43
N GLU A 46 -15.91 -15.50 -6.62
CA GLU A 46 -17.15 -16.25 -6.57
C GLU A 46 -17.77 -16.30 -5.16
N ASP A 47 -16.99 -16.63 -4.14
CA ASP A 47 -17.46 -16.77 -2.74
C ASP A 47 -16.91 -15.70 -1.79
N GLY A 48 -15.99 -14.85 -2.27
CA GLY A 48 -15.39 -13.76 -1.49
C GLY A 48 -14.49 -14.22 -0.34
N LEU A 49 -14.11 -15.48 -0.29
CA LEU A 49 -13.34 -16.07 0.80
C LEU A 49 -11.89 -16.34 0.41
N LYS A 50 -11.00 -16.17 1.37
CA LYS A 50 -9.65 -16.73 1.31
C LYS A 50 -9.67 -18.22 1.65
N PRO A 51 -8.68 -19.01 1.21
CA PRO A 51 -8.64 -20.44 1.48
C PRO A 51 -8.79 -20.80 2.98
N VAL A 52 -8.09 -20.08 3.87
CA VAL A 52 -8.19 -20.33 5.33
C VAL A 52 -9.62 -20.11 5.85
N GLN A 53 -10.31 -19.07 5.39
CA GLN A 53 -11.69 -18.77 5.83
C GLN A 53 -12.65 -19.85 5.35
N ARG A 54 -12.51 -20.31 4.10
CA ARG A 54 -13.33 -21.38 3.52
C ARG A 54 -13.13 -22.70 4.29
N ARG A 55 -11.89 -23.05 4.60
CA ARG A 55 -11.53 -24.25 5.37
C ARG A 55 -12.09 -24.21 6.79
N ILE A 56 -12.06 -23.04 7.46
CA ILE A 56 -12.68 -22.89 8.79
C ILE A 56 -14.18 -23.14 8.73
N LEU A 57 -14.90 -22.50 7.80
CA LEU A 57 -16.36 -22.69 7.67
C LEU A 57 -16.71 -24.13 7.30
N TYR A 58 -15.95 -24.76 6.41
CA TYR A 58 -16.14 -26.15 6.06
C TYR A 58 -15.90 -27.09 7.25
N THR A 59 -14.84 -26.88 8.02
CA THR A 59 -14.57 -27.62 9.27
C THR A 59 -15.71 -27.46 10.29
N MET A 60 -16.23 -26.24 10.45
CA MET A 60 -17.34 -25.97 11.36
C MET A 60 -18.62 -26.69 10.91
N MET A 61 -18.86 -26.80 9.60
CA MET A 61 -19.99 -27.57 9.05
C MET A 61 -19.82 -29.07 9.33
N GLU A 62 -18.63 -29.66 9.11
CA GLU A 62 -18.36 -31.06 9.42
C GLU A 62 -18.52 -31.37 10.91
N LEU A 63 -18.15 -30.43 11.78
CA LEU A 63 -18.37 -30.55 13.23
C LEU A 63 -19.83 -30.33 13.64
N GLY A 64 -20.73 -30.02 12.72
CA GLY A 64 -22.15 -29.78 12.97
C GLY A 64 -22.42 -28.54 13.85
N LEU A 65 -21.60 -27.48 13.73
CA LEU A 65 -21.69 -26.27 14.55
C LEU A 65 -22.65 -25.24 13.95
N SER A 66 -23.89 -25.63 13.75
CA SER A 66 -24.97 -24.75 13.29
C SER A 66 -25.45 -23.77 14.38
N PRO A 67 -26.17 -22.69 14.03
CA PRO A 67 -26.62 -21.67 15.00
C PRO A 67 -27.51 -22.18 16.12
N ASP A 68 -28.22 -23.28 15.89
CA ASP A 68 -29.11 -23.96 16.85
C ASP A 68 -28.34 -24.85 17.87
N LYS A 69 -27.05 -25.10 17.61
CA LYS A 69 -26.20 -25.95 18.47
C LYS A 69 -25.41 -25.11 19.47
N PRO A 70 -24.98 -25.71 20.60
CA PRO A 70 -24.11 -25.01 21.54
C PRO A 70 -22.75 -24.71 20.92
N HIS A 71 -22.15 -23.59 21.34
CA HIS A 71 -20.77 -23.23 20.99
C HIS A 71 -19.78 -24.33 21.38
N ARG A 72 -18.68 -24.41 20.66
CA ARG A 72 -17.56 -25.32 20.94
C ARG A 72 -16.27 -24.54 21.11
N LYS A 73 -15.34 -25.05 21.91
CA LYS A 73 -14.01 -24.43 22.10
C LYS A 73 -13.34 -24.16 20.78
N SER A 74 -12.86 -22.93 20.61
CA SER A 74 -12.16 -22.49 19.41
C SER A 74 -10.95 -23.37 19.09
N ALA A 75 -10.24 -23.84 20.12
CA ALA A 75 -9.13 -24.79 19.97
C ALA A 75 -9.51 -26.09 19.27
N ARG A 76 -10.76 -26.59 19.44
CA ARG A 76 -11.26 -27.78 18.73
C ARG A 76 -11.39 -27.49 17.23
N ILE A 77 -12.01 -26.36 16.89
CA ILE A 77 -12.23 -25.97 15.48
C ILE A 77 -10.88 -25.77 14.78
N VAL A 78 -9.96 -25.03 15.43
CA VAL A 78 -8.62 -24.79 14.94
C VAL A 78 -7.85 -26.10 14.73
N GLY A 79 -7.88 -27.01 15.71
CA GLY A 79 -7.19 -28.30 15.64
C GLY A 79 -7.68 -29.18 14.50
N ASP A 80 -9.01 -29.31 14.33
CA ASP A 80 -9.59 -30.08 13.24
C ASP A 80 -9.29 -29.45 11.86
N CYS A 81 -9.31 -28.11 11.75
CA CYS A 81 -8.96 -27.40 10.52
C CYS A 81 -7.49 -27.61 10.13
N LEU A 82 -6.58 -27.52 11.08
CA LEU A 82 -5.15 -27.77 10.87
C LEU A 82 -4.87 -29.20 10.45
N GLY A 83 -5.43 -30.14 11.20
CA GLY A 83 -5.16 -31.57 10.97
C GLY A 83 -5.71 -32.10 9.66
N LYS A 84 -6.76 -31.48 9.11
CA LYS A 84 -7.45 -31.97 7.92
C LYS A 84 -7.19 -31.15 6.65
N TYR A 85 -7.10 -29.82 6.74
CA TYR A 85 -7.22 -28.96 5.56
C TYR A 85 -6.16 -27.86 5.47
N HIS A 86 -5.63 -27.31 6.58
CA HIS A 86 -4.79 -26.12 6.53
C HIS A 86 -3.44 -26.33 7.22
N PRO A 87 -2.38 -26.78 6.50
CA PRO A 87 -1.07 -27.16 7.06
C PRO A 87 -0.20 -25.95 7.42
N HIS A 88 -0.67 -25.07 8.31
CA HIS A 88 0.03 -23.86 8.75
C HIS A 88 -0.09 -23.69 10.27
N GLY A 89 0.47 -22.60 10.83
CA GLY A 89 0.41 -22.36 12.27
C GLY A 89 -1.04 -22.15 12.81
N ASP A 90 -1.29 -22.61 14.01
CA ASP A 90 -2.59 -22.50 14.71
C ASP A 90 -3.05 -21.06 14.91
N SER A 91 -2.12 -20.14 15.17
CA SER A 91 -2.39 -18.72 15.29
C SER A 91 -3.01 -18.15 14.01
N SER A 92 -2.54 -18.56 12.82
CA SER A 92 -3.08 -18.07 11.55
C SER A 92 -4.55 -18.45 11.34
N VAL A 93 -4.92 -19.66 11.72
CA VAL A 93 -6.32 -20.14 11.65
C VAL A 93 -7.18 -19.46 12.70
N TYR A 94 -6.66 -19.37 13.95
CA TYR A 94 -7.40 -18.73 15.02
C TYR A 94 -7.65 -17.24 14.74
N ASP A 95 -6.65 -16.49 14.31
CA ASP A 95 -6.78 -15.07 13.98
C ASP A 95 -7.75 -14.82 12.81
N ALA A 96 -7.77 -15.72 11.81
CA ALA A 96 -8.76 -15.65 10.73
C ALA A 96 -10.18 -15.90 11.25
N MET A 97 -10.36 -16.88 12.14
CA MET A 97 -11.64 -17.15 12.78
C MET A 97 -12.10 -16.00 13.66
N VAL A 98 -11.19 -15.42 14.45
CA VAL A 98 -11.45 -14.24 15.28
C VAL A 98 -11.96 -13.07 14.45
N ARG A 99 -11.29 -12.77 13.32
CA ARG A 99 -11.72 -11.69 12.42
C ARG A 99 -13.12 -11.93 11.84
N MET A 100 -13.48 -13.18 11.53
CA MET A 100 -14.82 -13.52 11.04
C MET A 100 -15.91 -13.39 12.11
N ALA A 101 -15.54 -13.31 13.40
CA ALA A 101 -16.47 -13.09 14.50
C ALA A 101 -16.60 -11.61 14.92
N GLN A 102 -15.68 -10.72 14.47
CA GLN A 102 -15.67 -9.32 14.88
C GLN A 102 -16.65 -8.48 14.07
N ASP A 103 -17.64 -7.90 14.70
CA ASP A 103 -18.69 -7.07 14.11
C ASP A 103 -18.22 -5.67 13.68
N PHE A 104 -17.03 -5.25 14.15
CA PHE A 104 -16.33 -4.04 13.71
C PHE A 104 -15.40 -4.27 12.52
N ASN A 105 -15.11 -5.52 12.16
CA ASN A 105 -14.34 -5.90 10.97
C ASN A 105 -15.21 -6.44 9.83
N MET A 106 -16.23 -7.21 10.16
CA MET A 106 -17.15 -7.84 9.21
C MET A 106 -18.48 -7.07 9.16
N ARG A 107 -18.97 -6.75 7.97
CA ARG A 107 -20.29 -6.14 7.83
C ARG A 107 -21.40 -7.11 8.24
N ILE A 108 -21.20 -8.38 7.91
CA ILE A 108 -21.99 -9.52 8.36
C ILE A 108 -21.02 -10.59 8.90
N PRO A 109 -20.90 -10.78 10.21
CA PRO A 109 -20.08 -11.83 10.79
C PRO A 109 -20.49 -13.23 10.32
N LEU A 110 -19.50 -14.08 10.04
CA LEU A 110 -19.72 -15.48 9.64
C LEU A 110 -19.54 -16.46 10.82
N VAL A 111 -18.89 -16.01 11.88
CA VAL A 111 -18.66 -16.77 13.11
C VAL A 111 -19.39 -16.08 14.25
N ASP A 112 -20.15 -16.86 15.02
CA ASP A 112 -20.76 -16.44 16.29
C ASP A 112 -19.82 -16.85 17.42
N GLY A 113 -19.13 -15.85 18.01
CA GLY A 113 -18.12 -16.03 19.04
C GLY A 113 -18.66 -15.79 20.44
N HIS A 114 -18.30 -16.68 21.39
CA HIS A 114 -18.59 -16.53 22.81
C HIS A 114 -17.28 -16.38 23.60
N GLY A 115 -17.14 -15.27 24.32
CA GLY A 115 -15.93 -14.87 25.03
C GLY A 115 -15.31 -13.60 24.48
N ASN A 116 -14.03 -13.36 24.76
CA ASN A 116 -13.31 -12.17 24.26
C ASN A 116 -12.68 -12.45 22.90
N PHE A 117 -13.23 -11.85 21.86
CA PHE A 117 -12.74 -11.87 20.48
C PHE A 117 -12.01 -10.57 20.06
N GLY A 118 -11.49 -9.80 21.04
CA GLY A 118 -10.83 -8.53 20.79
C GLY A 118 -11.78 -7.34 20.79
N SER A 119 -11.22 -6.13 20.70
CA SER A 119 -11.97 -4.88 20.72
C SER A 119 -11.50 -3.89 19.66
N MET A 120 -12.27 -2.81 19.47
CA MET A 120 -11.87 -1.67 18.62
C MET A 120 -10.69 -0.88 19.21
N ASP A 121 -10.35 -1.09 20.46
CA ASP A 121 -9.19 -0.50 21.13
C ASP A 121 -7.87 -1.23 20.82
N GLY A 122 -7.97 -2.30 20.02
CA GLY A 122 -6.82 -3.09 19.63
C GLY A 122 -6.44 -4.18 20.63
N ASP A 123 -7.29 -4.45 21.62
CA ASP A 123 -7.10 -5.58 22.50
C ASP A 123 -7.13 -6.88 21.70
N PRO A 124 -6.19 -7.80 21.92
CA PRO A 124 -6.18 -9.09 21.26
C PRO A 124 -7.31 -9.97 21.77
N ALA A 125 -7.72 -10.93 20.95
CA ALA A 125 -8.61 -11.98 21.41
C ALA A 125 -7.96 -12.81 22.54
N ALA A 126 -8.78 -13.35 23.44
CA ALA A 126 -8.30 -14.32 24.42
C ALA A 126 -7.80 -15.60 23.72
N ALA A 127 -6.90 -16.32 24.36
CA ALA A 127 -6.37 -17.58 23.80
C ALA A 127 -7.50 -18.57 23.46
N MET A 128 -7.36 -19.31 22.36
CA MET A 128 -8.38 -20.19 21.77
C MET A 128 -8.94 -21.27 22.75
N ARG A 129 -8.24 -21.57 23.84
CA ARG A 129 -8.72 -22.46 24.90
C ARG A 129 -9.82 -21.84 25.77
N TYR A 130 -9.96 -20.51 25.77
CA TYR A 130 -10.97 -19.79 26.55
C TYR A 130 -12.19 -19.42 25.73
N THR A 131 -12.02 -19.15 24.44
CA THR A 131 -13.12 -18.75 23.54
C THR A 131 -13.85 -19.96 22.98
N GLU A 132 -15.10 -19.73 22.60
CA GLU A 132 -15.97 -20.71 21.96
C GLU A 132 -16.61 -20.09 20.71
N ALA A 133 -16.91 -20.91 19.71
CA ALA A 133 -17.48 -20.44 18.46
C ALA A 133 -18.45 -21.44 17.84
N ARG A 134 -19.33 -20.92 16.99
CA ARG A 134 -20.22 -21.65 16.07
C ARG A 134 -20.47 -20.78 14.82
N MET A 135 -21.13 -21.36 13.82
CA MET A 135 -21.49 -20.61 12.61
C MET A 135 -22.67 -19.68 12.88
N THR A 136 -22.73 -18.59 12.12
CA THR A 136 -23.91 -17.73 12.03
C THR A 136 -24.88 -18.23 10.96
N GLU A 137 -26.12 -17.70 10.93
CA GLU A 137 -27.08 -17.95 9.84
C GLU A 137 -26.50 -17.55 8.48
N ALA A 138 -25.73 -16.47 8.41
CA ALA A 138 -25.06 -16.05 7.18
C ALA A 138 -24.04 -17.09 6.68
N ALA A 139 -23.26 -17.69 7.59
CA ALA A 139 -22.34 -18.78 7.24
C ALA A 139 -23.07 -20.01 6.73
N MET A 140 -24.23 -20.36 7.34
CA MET A 140 -25.06 -21.47 6.85
C MET A 140 -25.56 -21.19 5.41
N ARG A 141 -25.88 -19.95 5.08
CA ARG A 141 -26.25 -19.56 3.70
C ARG A 141 -25.07 -19.64 2.71
N MET A 142 -23.82 -19.43 3.18
CA MET A 142 -22.62 -19.66 2.35
C MET A 142 -22.40 -21.13 2.01
N LEU A 143 -22.78 -22.06 2.91
CA LEU A 143 -22.58 -23.50 2.81
C LEU A 143 -23.79 -24.27 2.27
N ARG A 144 -24.93 -23.59 2.06
CA ARG A 144 -26.20 -24.20 1.64
C ARG A 144 -26.02 -25.04 0.38
N ASP A 145 -26.55 -26.26 0.40
CA ASP A 145 -26.55 -27.25 -0.70
C ASP A 145 -25.13 -27.72 -1.13
N LEU A 146 -24.12 -27.62 -0.26
CA LEU A 146 -22.76 -28.06 -0.56
C LEU A 146 -22.69 -29.58 -0.84
N GLU A 147 -23.55 -30.38 -0.17
CA GLU A 147 -23.67 -31.84 -0.34
C GLU A 147 -24.36 -32.27 -1.64
N LYS A 148 -24.90 -31.32 -2.42
CA LYS A 148 -25.64 -31.59 -3.67
C LYS A 148 -24.78 -31.42 -4.93
N ASP A 149 -23.50 -31.71 -4.84
CA ASP A 149 -22.55 -31.57 -5.96
C ASP A 149 -22.57 -30.18 -6.64
N THR A 150 -22.80 -29.12 -5.86
CA THR A 150 -22.96 -27.75 -6.40
C THR A 150 -21.63 -27.12 -6.80
N VAL A 151 -20.52 -27.51 -6.18
CA VAL A 151 -19.17 -27.01 -6.41
C VAL A 151 -18.21 -28.18 -6.63
N LYS A 152 -17.01 -27.87 -7.12
CA LYS A 152 -15.94 -28.85 -7.27
C LYS A 152 -15.25 -29.08 -5.93
N PHE A 153 -14.83 -30.33 -5.69
CA PHE A 153 -13.99 -30.74 -4.58
C PHE A 153 -12.64 -31.20 -5.09
N SER A 154 -11.57 -30.78 -4.43
CA SER A 154 -10.20 -31.23 -4.65
C SER A 154 -9.69 -32.01 -3.46
N LEU A 155 -8.59 -32.72 -3.62
CA LEU A 155 -7.91 -33.40 -2.51
C LEU A 155 -7.25 -32.34 -1.60
N ASN A 156 -7.21 -32.61 -0.30
CA ASN A 156 -6.52 -31.79 0.68
C ASN A 156 -4.99 -31.94 0.53
N PHE A 157 -4.21 -31.31 1.39
CA PHE A 157 -2.74 -31.23 1.30
C PHE A 157 -2.01 -32.58 1.41
N ASP A 158 -2.64 -33.64 1.97
CA ASP A 158 -2.07 -34.99 2.13
C ASP A 158 -2.80 -36.04 1.29
N ASP A 159 -3.67 -35.64 0.39
CA ASP A 159 -4.47 -36.49 -0.51
C ASP A 159 -5.41 -37.50 0.19
N THR A 160 -5.67 -37.33 1.48
CA THR A 160 -6.52 -38.28 2.27
C THR A 160 -7.98 -37.88 2.30
N LEU A 161 -8.29 -36.56 2.22
CA LEU A 161 -9.64 -36.04 2.30
C LEU A 161 -9.94 -35.11 1.12
N LYS A 162 -11.20 -34.74 0.98
CA LYS A 162 -11.62 -33.75 -0.02
C LYS A 162 -12.07 -32.46 0.64
N GLU A 163 -11.71 -31.33 0.07
CA GLU A 163 -12.16 -30.01 0.45
C GLU A 163 -12.83 -29.29 -0.72
N PRO A 164 -13.80 -28.38 -0.49
CA PRO A 164 -14.44 -27.64 -1.56
C PRO A 164 -13.52 -26.54 -2.10
N ASP A 165 -13.38 -26.45 -3.42
CA ASP A 165 -12.63 -25.39 -4.09
C ASP A 165 -13.27 -24.00 -3.89
N LEU A 166 -14.60 -23.97 -3.77
CA LEU A 166 -15.46 -22.82 -3.55
C LEU A 166 -16.63 -23.19 -2.64
N LEU A 167 -17.26 -22.20 -2.02
CA LEU A 167 -18.57 -22.40 -1.38
C LEU A 167 -19.70 -21.98 -2.33
N PRO A 168 -20.90 -22.58 -2.18
CA PRO A 168 -22.08 -22.23 -3.00
C PRO A 168 -22.48 -20.74 -2.91
N GLY A 169 -22.28 -20.08 -1.75
CA GLY A 169 -22.39 -18.64 -1.56
C GLY A 169 -23.73 -18.03 -1.97
N CYS A 170 -24.76 -18.04 -1.10
CA CYS A 170 -26.09 -17.50 -1.45
C CYS A 170 -26.18 -15.97 -1.46
N PHE A 171 -25.11 -15.24 -1.17
CA PHE A 171 -25.02 -13.78 -1.27
C PHE A 171 -23.63 -13.35 -1.72
N PRO A 172 -23.48 -12.15 -2.30
CA PRO A 172 -22.19 -11.66 -2.84
C PRO A 172 -21.23 -11.26 -1.71
N ASN A 173 -20.67 -12.26 -1.02
CA ASN A 173 -19.86 -12.06 0.18
C ASN A 173 -18.63 -11.19 -0.04
N LEU A 174 -17.99 -11.21 -1.23
CA LEU A 174 -16.87 -10.34 -1.56
C LEU A 174 -17.24 -8.86 -1.44
N LEU A 175 -18.44 -8.47 -1.89
CA LEU A 175 -18.92 -7.10 -1.75
C LEU A 175 -19.43 -6.82 -0.34
N VAL A 176 -20.19 -7.74 0.26
CA VAL A 176 -20.81 -7.54 1.58
C VAL A 176 -19.76 -7.36 2.67
N ASN A 177 -18.79 -8.26 2.76
CA ASN A 177 -17.77 -8.25 3.82
C ASN A 177 -16.44 -7.65 3.38
N GLY A 178 -16.22 -7.48 2.08
CA GLY A 178 -14.94 -7.04 1.55
C GLY A 178 -13.82 -8.05 1.77
N SER A 179 -12.60 -7.65 1.45
CA SER A 179 -11.40 -8.44 1.71
C SER A 179 -10.16 -7.55 1.69
N ASN A 180 -9.22 -7.80 2.61
CA ASN A 180 -7.91 -7.15 2.62
C ASN A 180 -6.82 -8.21 2.61
N GLY A 181 -5.80 -8.05 1.77
CA GLY A 181 -4.70 -9.01 1.68
C GLY A 181 -3.46 -8.42 1.02
N ILE A 182 -2.31 -8.91 1.45
CA ILE A 182 -1.00 -8.54 0.90
C ILE A 182 -0.37 -9.82 0.37
N ALA A 183 -0.17 -9.89 -0.94
CA ALA A 183 0.54 -10.96 -1.63
C ALA A 183 1.91 -10.48 -2.12
N VAL A 184 2.65 -11.35 -2.79
CA VAL A 184 3.91 -10.95 -3.42
C VAL A 184 3.62 -10.12 -4.67
N GLY A 185 3.99 -8.84 -4.64
CA GLY A 185 3.77 -7.90 -5.75
C GLY A 185 2.33 -7.44 -5.98
N LEU A 186 1.35 -7.98 -5.25
CA LEU A 186 -0.07 -7.66 -5.37
C LEU A 186 -0.69 -7.41 -4.01
N THR A 187 -1.63 -6.47 -3.96
CA THR A 187 -2.46 -6.20 -2.80
C THR A 187 -3.93 -6.20 -3.18
N THR A 188 -4.79 -6.59 -2.25
CA THR A 188 -6.25 -6.43 -2.39
C THR A 188 -6.80 -5.64 -1.22
N SER A 189 -7.74 -4.76 -1.51
CA SER A 189 -8.49 -3.98 -0.52
C SER A 189 -9.89 -3.72 -1.09
N VAL A 190 -10.78 -4.68 -0.92
CA VAL A 190 -12.19 -4.57 -1.31
C VAL A 190 -12.97 -4.06 -0.10
N PRO A 191 -13.61 -2.88 -0.17
CA PRO A 191 -14.38 -2.35 0.94
C PRO A 191 -15.68 -3.13 1.12
N PRO A 192 -16.22 -3.22 2.36
CA PRO A 192 -17.52 -3.81 2.63
C PRO A 192 -18.67 -2.92 2.17
N HIS A 193 -19.83 -3.55 1.85
CA HIS A 193 -21.04 -2.87 1.39
C HIS A 193 -22.27 -3.33 2.17
N ASN A 194 -23.36 -2.55 2.06
CA ASN A 194 -24.63 -2.92 2.63
C ASN A 194 -25.15 -4.20 1.98
N PRO A 195 -25.56 -5.24 2.75
CA PRO A 195 -26.00 -6.51 2.19
C PRO A 195 -27.26 -6.39 1.34
N THR A 196 -28.22 -5.56 1.76
CA THR A 196 -29.47 -5.32 1.00
C THR A 196 -29.15 -4.68 -0.36
N GLU A 197 -28.36 -3.62 -0.38
CA GLU A 197 -27.97 -2.91 -1.60
C GLU A 197 -27.12 -3.79 -2.54
N ALA A 198 -26.19 -4.57 -1.99
CA ALA A 198 -25.36 -5.47 -2.78
C ALA A 198 -26.21 -6.57 -3.45
N ILE A 199 -27.19 -7.16 -2.73
CA ILE A 199 -28.09 -8.15 -3.29
C ILE A 199 -29.04 -7.50 -4.32
N ASP A 200 -29.56 -6.30 -4.04
CA ASP A 200 -30.41 -5.56 -4.99
C ASP A 200 -29.65 -5.22 -6.28
N ALA A 201 -28.36 -4.89 -6.19
CA ALA A 201 -27.51 -4.67 -7.37
C ALA A 201 -27.34 -5.95 -8.21
N VAL A 202 -27.17 -7.12 -7.55
CA VAL A 202 -27.16 -8.43 -8.25
C VAL A 202 -28.47 -8.68 -8.95
N ILE A 203 -29.60 -8.49 -8.25
CA ILE A 203 -30.95 -8.68 -8.83
C ILE A 203 -31.18 -7.75 -10.02
N ALA A 204 -30.78 -6.48 -9.91
CA ALA A 204 -30.89 -5.51 -11.00
C ALA A 204 -30.07 -5.94 -12.22
N LYS A 205 -28.85 -6.44 -12.01
CA LYS A 205 -27.95 -6.93 -13.07
C LYS A 205 -28.50 -8.20 -13.74
N ILE A 206 -29.11 -9.13 -12.99
CA ILE A 206 -29.79 -10.31 -13.57
C ILE A 206 -30.96 -9.88 -14.45
N LYS A 207 -31.78 -8.90 -14.01
CA LYS A 207 -32.91 -8.38 -14.77
C LYS A 207 -32.50 -7.58 -16.01
N ASN A 208 -31.41 -6.87 -15.94
CA ASN A 208 -30.84 -6.07 -17.03
C ASN A 208 -29.33 -6.28 -17.10
N PRO A 209 -28.82 -7.25 -17.87
CA PRO A 209 -27.38 -7.52 -18.00
C PRO A 209 -26.56 -6.32 -18.46
N GLU A 210 -27.13 -5.41 -19.25
CA GLU A 210 -26.48 -4.21 -19.78
C GLU A 210 -26.75 -2.95 -18.92
N ILE A 211 -27.09 -3.13 -17.65
CA ILE A 211 -27.33 -2.00 -16.74
C ILE A 211 -26.08 -1.12 -16.63
N SER A 212 -26.26 0.19 -16.72
CA SER A 212 -25.17 1.14 -16.64
C SER A 212 -24.58 1.22 -15.22
N LEU A 213 -23.30 1.63 -15.11
CA LEU A 213 -22.68 1.86 -13.81
C LEU A 213 -23.44 2.93 -13.00
N ASP A 214 -23.95 3.97 -13.68
CA ASP A 214 -24.70 5.03 -13.02
C ASP A 214 -26.02 4.53 -12.39
N ASP A 215 -26.71 3.59 -13.05
CA ASP A 215 -27.91 2.99 -12.50
C ASP A 215 -27.60 1.99 -11.38
N LEU A 216 -26.48 1.26 -11.48
CA LEU A 216 -25.97 0.43 -10.37
C LEU A 216 -25.62 1.28 -9.15
N MET A 217 -25.00 2.44 -9.34
CA MET A 217 -24.66 3.36 -8.25
C MET A 217 -25.86 4.03 -7.58
N LYS A 218 -27.03 4.07 -8.22
CA LYS A 218 -28.28 4.46 -7.55
C LYS A 218 -28.76 3.42 -6.54
N ILE A 219 -28.44 2.14 -6.76
CA ILE A 219 -28.78 1.02 -5.89
C ILE A 219 -27.70 0.81 -4.82
N LEU A 220 -26.42 0.85 -5.22
CA LEU A 220 -25.24 0.66 -4.37
C LEU A 220 -24.35 1.91 -4.45
N PRO A 221 -24.71 3.00 -3.74
CA PRO A 221 -24.08 4.31 -3.93
C PRO A 221 -22.63 4.38 -3.47
N CYS A 222 -22.28 3.65 -2.42
CA CYS A 222 -20.91 3.64 -1.86
C CYS A 222 -20.74 2.47 -0.89
N PRO A 223 -19.51 2.15 -0.46
CA PRO A 223 -19.24 1.22 0.63
C PRO A 223 -20.02 1.51 1.91
N ASP A 224 -20.24 0.49 2.73
CA ASP A 224 -20.95 0.57 4.01
C ASP A 224 -20.11 -0.12 5.09
N PHE A 225 -19.30 0.67 5.79
CA PHE A 225 -18.34 0.17 6.77
C PHE A 225 -19.02 -0.37 8.03
N PRO A 226 -18.52 -1.45 8.64
CA PRO A 226 -19.07 -2.04 9.86
C PRO A 226 -19.21 -1.05 11.03
N VAL A 227 -18.25 -0.14 11.14
CA VAL A 227 -18.17 0.88 12.21
C VAL A 227 -18.91 2.18 11.87
N GLY A 228 -19.51 2.29 10.67
CA GLY A 228 -20.23 3.49 10.24
C GLY A 228 -19.33 4.62 9.79
N GLY A 229 -19.55 5.82 10.32
CA GLY A 229 -18.86 7.05 9.94
C GLY A 229 -19.45 7.72 8.72
N TYR A 230 -18.76 8.76 8.27
CA TYR A 230 -19.09 9.51 7.06
C TYR A 230 -18.14 9.12 5.92
N LEU A 231 -18.67 8.97 4.71
CA LEU A 231 -17.89 8.88 3.48
C LEU A 231 -18.08 10.16 2.67
N LEU A 232 -16.99 10.78 2.24
CA LEU A 232 -17.08 11.98 1.43
C LEU A 232 -17.45 11.61 -0.01
N ASN A 233 -18.50 12.25 -0.53
CA ASN A 233 -18.95 12.08 -1.91
C ASN A 233 -17.93 12.76 -2.85
N THR A 234 -17.13 11.97 -3.52
CA THR A 234 -16.10 12.40 -4.47
C THR A 234 -16.19 11.59 -5.75
N ALA A 235 -15.67 12.10 -6.85
CA ALA A 235 -15.56 11.37 -8.12
C ALA A 235 -14.77 10.05 -7.99
N GLU A 236 -13.95 9.92 -6.94
CA GLU A 236 -13.16 8.71 -6.64
C GLU A 236 -14.03 7.47 -6.36
N ILE A 237 -15.27 7.63 -5.84
CA ILE A 237 -16.20 6.50 -5.64
C ILE A 237 -16.54 5.87 -6.99
N ARG A 238 -16.91 6.72 -7.97
CA ARG A 238 -17.20 6.27 -9.34
C ARG A 238 -15.99 5.59 -9.97
N THR A 239 -14.83 6.25 -9.90
CA THR A 239 -13.56 5.71 -10.44
C THR A 239 -13.24 4.35 -9.81
N ALA A 240 -13.42 4.19 -8.49
CA ALA A 240 -13.22 2.93 -7.80
C ALA A 240 -14.13 1.81 -8.31
N TYR A 241 -15.40 2.11 -8.57
CA TYR A 241 -16.37 1.13 -9.09
C TYR A 241 -16.15 0.80 -10.57
N GLU A 242 -15.69 1.75 -11.36
CA GLU A 242 -15.41 1.57 -12.79
C GLU A 242 -14.11 0.78 -13.01
N THR A 243 -13.04 1.19 -12.34
CA THR A 243 -11.68 0.68 -12.62
C THR A 243 -11.18 -0.36 -11.60
N GLY A 244 -11.90 -0.56 -10.51
CA GLY A 244 -11.44 -1.36 -9.36
C GLY A 244 -10.39 -0.67 -8.50
N ARG A 245 -10.04 0.61 -8.75
CA ARG A 245 -9.06 1.39 -7.97
C ARG A 245 -9.59 2.77 -7.62
N GLY A 246 -9.37 3.21 -6.39
CA GLY A 246 -9.75 4.55 -5.94
C GLY A 246 -9.27 4.84 -4.52
N LYS A 247 -9.45 6.09 -4.08
CA LYS A 247 -9.12 6.56 -2.74
C LYS A 247 -10.34 7.19 -2.11
N LEU A 248 -10.95 6.52 -1.17
CA LEU A 248 -12.13 6.99 -0.46
C LEU A 248 -11.73 7.69 0.83
N ILE A 249 -12.40 8.78 1.16
CA ILE A 249 -12.14 9.51 2.41
C ILE A 249 -13.23 9.16 3.41
N ASN A 250 -12.86 8.39 4.43
CA ASN A 250 -13.73 8.02 5.53
C ASN A 250 -13.44 8.91 6.75
N ARG A 251 -14.49 9.51 7.34
CA ARG A 251 -14.43 10.49 8.43
C ARG A 251 -15.24 10.01 9.62
N ALA A 252 -14.75 10.26 10.83
CA ALA A 252 -15.45 9.99 12.07
C ALA A 252 -16.79 10.76 12.13
N LYS A 253 -17.77 10.16 12.78
CA LYS A 253 -19.04 10.84 13.08
C LYS A 253 -18.91 11.55 14.41
N THR A 254 -19.13 12.86 14.38
CA THR A 254 -18.96 13.73 15.54
C THR A 254 -20.16 14.66 15.72
N HIS A 255 -20.37 15.11 16.95
CA HIS A 255 -21.31 16.19 17.25
C HIS A 255 -20.78 17.04 18.41
N PHE A 256 -21.34 18.23 18.59
CA PHE A 256 -20.98 19.14 19.65
C PHE A 256 -21.96 19.08 20.80
N GLU A 257 -21.46 19.06 22.02
CA GLU A 257 -22.25 19.17 23.26
C GLU A 257 -21.77 20.39 24.09
N PRO A 258 -22.53 21.49 24.16
CA PRO A 258 -22.17 22.64 24.99
C PRO A 258 -22.29 22.29 26.48
N LEU A 259 -21.28 22.71 27.26
CA LEU A 259 -21.24 22.52 28.71
C LEU A 259 -21.67 23.80 29.42
N LYS A 260 -22.22 23.66 30.65
CA LYS A 260 -22.66 24.79 31.48
C LYS A 260 -21.57 25.79 31.82
N ASN A 261 -20.30 25.41 31.78
CA ASN A 261 -19.13 26.24 32.06
C ASN A 261 -18.59 27.01 30.83
N GLY A 262 -19.33 27.01 29.72
CA GLY A 262 -18.95 27.67 28.46
C GLY A 262 -17.98 26.90 27.61
N LYS A 263 -17.52 25.72 28.04
CA LYS A 263 -16.73 24.79 27.22
C LYS A 263 -17.64 24.00 26.29
N THR A 264 -17.07 23.35 25.29
CA THR A 264 -17.82 22.51 24.36
C THR A 264 -17.09 21.17 24.19
N ASN A 265 -17.82 20.08 24.29
CA ASN A 265 -17.33 18.76 23.98
C ASN A 265 -17.49 18.48 22.48
N ILE A 266 -16.44 17.98 21.85
CA ILE A 266 -16.50 17.27 20.58
C ILE A 266 -16.66 15.80 20.92
N VAL A 267 -17.84 15.24 20.65
CA VAL A 267 -18.15 13.84 20.94
C VAL A 267 -18.03 13.04 19.65
N ILE A 268 -17.25 11.96 19.70
CA ILE A 268 -17.03 11.04 18.60
C ILE A 268 -17.84 9.77 18.90
N THR A 269 -18.78 9.44 18.03
CA THR A 269 -19.66 8.26 18.17
C THR A 269 -19.30 7.12 17.23
N GLU A 270 -18.63 7.42 16.12
CA GLU A 270 -18.17 6.43 15.16
C GLU A 270 -16.77 6.82 14.65
N PHE A 271 -15.82 5.89 14.66
CA PHE A 271 -14.47 6.07 14.13
C PHE A 271 -14.38 5.63 12.66
N PRO A 272 -13.39 6.12 11.90
CA PRO A 272 -13.17 5.62 10.54
C PRO A 272 -12.80 4.13 10.53
N TYR A 273 -13.12 3.46 9.43
CA TYR A 273 -12.87 2.03 9.25
C TYR A 273 -11.39 1.66 9.43
N GLN A 274 -11.12 0.58 10.15
CA GLN A 274 -9.77 0.09 10.49
C GLN A 274 -8.91 1.12 11.25
N VAL A 275 -9.53 1.95 12.06
CA VAL A 275 -8.86 2.81 13.03
C VAL A 275 -8.98 2.20 14.41
N ASN A 276 -7.84 2.05 15.10
CA ASN A 276 -7.80 1.69 16.51
C ASN A 276 -8.18 2.94 17.32
N LYS A 277 -9.24 2.83 18.14
CA LYS A 277 -9.82 3.96 18.89
C LYS A 277 -8.82 4.51 19.91
N ALA A 278 -8.17 3.65 20.72
CA ALA A 278 -7.21 4.06 21.73
C ALA A 278 -5.99 4.76 21.09
N ALA A 279 -5.39 4.17 20.05
CA ALA A 279 -4.26 4.77 19.33
C ALA A 279 -4.62 6.11 18.67
N ALA A 280 -5.86 6.26 18.17
CA ALA A 280 -6.32 7.52 17.59
C ALA A 280 -6.41 8.63 18.66
N LEU A 281 -6.90 8.31 19.87
CA LEU A 281 -6.97 9.26 20.99
C LEU A 281 -5.56 9.60 21.52
N GLU A 282 -4.66 8.63 21.64
CA GLU A 282 -3.26 8.86 21.97
C GLU A 282 -2.57 9.80 20.99
N LYS A 283 -2.82 9.63 19.69
CA LYS A 283 -2.30 10.53 18.65
C LYS A 283 -2.84 11.96 18.81
N VAL A 284 -4.11 12.11 19.16
CA VAL A 284 -4.67 13.44 19.48
C VAL A 284 -3.98 14.04 20.71
N LEU A 285 -3.74 13.26 21.77
CA LEU A 285 -3.01 13.70 22.95
C LEU A 285 -1.58 14.14 22.60
N ALA A 286 -0.88 13.39 21.76
CA ALA A 286 0.46 13.75 21.29
C ALA A 286 0.46 15.09 20.50
N LEU A 287 -0.55 15.35 19.67
CA LEU A 287 -0.71 16.64 18.97
C LEU A 287 -0.91 17.82 19.96
N VAL A 288 -1.63 17.61 21.05
CA VAL A 288 -1.81 18.61 22.11
C VAL A 288 -0.50 18.88 22.85
N GLN A 289 0.30 17.85 23.14
CA GLN A 289 1.57 17.96 23.87
C GLN A 289 2.67 18.64 23.05
N GLN A 290 2.70 18.42 21.73
CA GLN A 290 3.73 18.97 20.84
C GLN A 290 3.70 20.51 20.72
N LYS A 291 2.68 21.20 21.23
CA LYS A 291 2.51 22.68 21.21
C LYS A 291 2.80 23.37 19.85
N SER A 292 2.99 22.59 18.80
CA SER A 292 3.42 23.09 17.50
C SER A 292 2.33 23.87 16.74
N LYS A 293 1.06 23.73 17.16
CA LYS A 293 -0.09 24.42 16.56
C LYS A 293 -0.99 25.00 17.64
N SER A 294 -1.21 26.30 17.54
CA SER A 294 -2.04 27.08 18.47
C SER A 294 -3.47 26.53 18.63
N VAL A 295 -4.04 25.93 17.58
CA VAL A 295 -5.40 25.39 17.58
C VAL A 295 -5.59 24.27 18.61
N PHE A 296 -4.61 23.36 18.78
CA PHE A 296 -4.71 22.26 19.74
C PHE A 296 -4.52 22.70 21.20
N ALA A 297 -4.00 23.89 21.44
CA ALA A 297 -3.97 24.49 22.78
C ALA A 297 -5.38 24.73 23.35
N GLY A 298 -6.40 24.75 22.49
CA GLY A 298 -7.82 24.81 22.84
C GLY A 298 -8.38 23.55 23.47
N ILE A 299 -7.72 22.39 23.33
CA ILE A 299 -8.16 21.13 23.95
C ILE A 299 -7.78 21.17 25.44
N SER A 300 -8.76 20.91 26.31
CA SER A 300 -8.56 20.88 27.76
C SER A 300 -8.49 19.47 28.32
N ASP A 301 -9.19 18.50 27.70
CA ASP A 301 -9.23 17.11 28.16
C ASP A 301 -9.63 16.17 27.04
N ILE A 302 -9.23 14.90 27.15
CA ILE A 302 -9.55 13.82 26.21
C ILE A 302 -9.94 12.61 27.06
N ARG A 303 -11.16 12.11 26.88
CA ARG A 303 -11.70 10.99 27.63
C ARG A 303 -12.35 9.96 26.71
N ASP A 304 -12.24 8.71 27.08
CA ASP A 304 -13.06 7.63 26.52
C ASP A 304 -14.16 7.29 27.51
N GLU A 305 -15.40 7.54 27.11
CA GLU A 305 -16.62 7.26 27.86
C GLU A 305 -17.43 6.13 27.19
N SER A 306 -16.80 5.34 26.32
CA SER A 306 -17.47 4.24 25.62
C SER A 306 -17.92 3.16 26.62
N ASP A 307 -19.12 2.64 26.40
CA ASP A 307 -19.71 1.58 27.21
C ASP A 307 -20.48 0.55 26.36
N ARG A 308 -21.33 -0.27 26.98
CA ARG A 308 -22.16 -1.28 26.29
C ARG A 308 -23.15 -0.66 25.30
N THR A 309 -23.47 0.62 25.42
CA THR A 309 -24.43 1.30 24.54
C THR A 309 -23.82 1.81 23.27
N GLY A 310 -22.50 1.94 23.24
CA GLY A 310 -21.76 2.33 22.04
C GLY A 310 -20.48 3.10 22.32
N VAL A 311 -19.87 3.55 21.23
CA VAL A 311 -18.65 4.36 21.27
C VAL A 311 -19.00 5.82 21.65
N ARG A 312 -18.27 6.34 22.63
CA ARG A 312 -18.35 7.74 23.07
C ARG A 312 -16.97 8.22 23.49
N ALA A 313 -16.21 8.78 22.58
CA ALA A 313 -14.95 9.46 22.89
C ALA A 313 -15.18 10.96 22.92
N VAL A 314 -14.66 11.64 23.95
CA VAL A 314 -14.95 13.05 24.22
C VAL A 314 -13.65 13.84 24.21
N ILE A 315 -13.63 14.91 23.41
CA ILE A 315 -12.55 15.90 23.38
C ILE A 315 -13.14 17.23 23.86
N GLU A 316 -12.73 17.69 25.03
CA GLU A 316 -13.22 18.91 25.64
C GLU A 316 -12.45 20.13 25.15
N VAL A 317 -13.15 21.11 24.59
CA VAL A 317 -12.59 22.37 24.05
C VAL A 317 -12.86 23.51 25.01
N LYS A 318 -11.84 24.33 25.28
CA LYS A 318 -11.90 25.53 26.12
C LYS A 318 -12.83 26.58 25.49
N LYS A 319 -13.45 27.42 26.37
CA LYS A 319 -14.44 28.45 25.97
C LYS A 319 -13.91 29.49 24.96
N ASP A 320 -12.59 29.75 24.98
CA ASP A 320 -11.95 30.80 24.18
C ASP A 320 -11.52 30.30 22.77
N PHE A 321 -11.86 29.06 22.47
CA PHE A 321 -11.53 28.43 21.18
C PHE A 321 -12.78 27.98 20.42
N ASP A 322 -12.73 28.13 19.09
CA ASP A 322 -13.81 27.67 18.21
C ASP A 322 -13.75 26.13 18.07
N PRO A 323 -14.79 25.39 18.55
CA PRO A 323 -14.82 23.94 18.46
C PRO A 323 -14.77 23.42 17.01
N GLN A 324 -15.33 24.18 16.04
CA GLN A 324 -15.32 23.79 14.63
C GLN A 324 -13.90 23.85 14.03
N LYS A 325 -13.14 24.91 14.36
CA LYS A 325 -11.73 25.02 13.92
C LYS A 325 -10.87 23.89 14.51
N VAL A 326 -11.09 23.54 15.79
CA VAL A 326 -10.43 22.41 16.44
C VAL A 326 -10.78 21.10 15.74
N LEU A 327 -12.06 20.85 15.44
CA LEU A 327 -12.53 19.66 14.75
C LEU A 327 -11.94 19.54 13.33
N ASN A 328 -11.90 20.63 12.58
CA ASN A 328 -11.30 20.66 11.25
C ASN A 328 -9.78 20.34 11.30
N ALA A 329 -9.08 20.87 12.31
CA ALA A 329 -7.69 20.53 12.53
C ALA A 329 -7.50 19.05 12.92
N LEU A 330 -8.39 18.49 13.73
CA LEU A 330 -8.39 17.07 14.09
C LEU A 330 -8.58 16.17 12.85
N PHE A 331 -9.50 16.51 11.96
CA PHE A 331 -9.65 15.77 10.68
C PHE A 331 -8.40 15.83 9.80
N LYS A 332 -7.68 16.95 9.81
CA LYS A 332 -6.47 17.16 8.99
C LYS A 332 -5.24 16.43 9.56
N TYR A 333 -5.10 16.31 10.88
CA TYR A 333 -3.85 15.91 11.53
C TYR A 333 -3.95 14.64 12.37
N SER A 334 -5.16 14.08 12.54
CA SER A 334 -5.36 12.85 13.30
C SER A 334 -6.04 11.77 12.44
N ASP A 335 -6.25 10.59 13.03
CA ASP A 335 -6.92 9.47 12.37
C ASP A 335 -8.45 9.56 12.40
N LEU A 336 -9.02 10.71 12.81
CA LEU A 336 -10.47 10.97 12.71
C LEU A 336 -10.94 11.16 11.26
N GLN A 337 -10.02 11.34 10.32
CA GLN A 337 -10.25 11.22 8.90
C GLN A 337 -9.15 10.38 8.29
N LYS A 338 -9.50 9.35 7.53
CA LYS A 338 -8.57 8.40 6.94
C LYS A 338 -8.91 8.13 5.49
N THR A 339 -7.88 8.02 4.64
CA THR A 339 -8.05 7.57 3.27
C THR A 339 -8.08 6.03 3.26
N VAL A 340 -9.15 5.46 2.72
CA VAL A 340 -9.31 4.03 2.46
C VAL A 340 -8.98 3.79 1.00
N SER A 341 -7.90 3.08 0.73
CA SER A 341 -7.55 2.70 -0.64
C SER A 341 -8.42 1.53 -1.09
N VAL A 342 -9.02 1.65 -2.26
CA VAL A 342 -9.78 0.60 -2.93
C VAL A 342 -8.88 -0.03 -3.98
N ILE A 343 -8.71 -1.35 -3.92
CA ILE A 343 -7.99 -2.16 -4.90
C ILE A 343 -8.73 -3.49 -4.98
N MET A 344 -9.67 -3.60 -5.92
CA MET A 344 -10.55 -4.78 -6.04
C MET A 344 -9.88 -5.89 -6.85
N VAL A 345 -8.81 -6.44 -6.30
CA VAL A 345 -8.13 -7.60 -6.87
C VAL A 345 -8.65 -8.88 -6.23
N ALA A 346 -9.12 -9.80 -7.06
CA ALA A 346 -9.59 -11.13 -6.62
C ALA A 346 -9.14 -12.20 -7.63
N ILE A 347 -9.15 -13.46 -7.21
CA ILE A 347 -8.90 -14.58 -8.10
C ILE A 347 -10.18 -14.86 -8.90
N ALA A 348 -10.09 -14.68 -10.21
CA ALA A 348 -11.15 -14.94 -11.18
C ALA A 348 -10.60 -15.80 -12.32
N ASP A 349 -11.28 -16.89 -12.71
CA ASP A 349 -10.82 -17.87 -13.70
C ASP A 349 -9.39 -18.40 -13.41
N GLY A 350 -9.07 -18.60 -12.12
CA GLY A 350 -7.77 -19.11 -11.66
C GLY A 350 -6.61 -18.10 -11.72
N LYS A 351 -6.87 -16.82 -11.98
CA LYS A 351 -5.85 -15.76 -12.09
C LYS A 351 -6.22 -14.52 -11.27
N PRO A 352 -5.26 -13.79 -10.72
CA PRO A 352 -5.54 -12.51 -10.08
C PRO A 352 -5.96 -11.47 -11.14
N LYS A 353 -7.12 -10.85 -10.94
CA LYS A 353 -7.65 -9.80 -11.82
C LYS A 353 -8.06 -8.59 -10.99
N LEU A 354 -7.82 -7.41 -11.54
CA LEU A 354 -8.41 -6.16 -11.05
C LEU A 354 -9.80 -6.04 -11.67
N LEU A 355 -10.83 -5.92 -10.84
CA LEU A 355 -12.23 -6.01 -11.25
C LEU A 355 -12.97 -4.72 -10.90
N GLY A 356 -13.81 -4.22 -11.80
CA GLY A 356 -14.80 -3.21 -11.52
C GLY A 356 -16.02 -3.79 -10.78
N LEU A 357 -16.94 -2.93 -10.35
CA LEU A 357 -18.17 -3.38 -9.68
C LEU A 357 -19.01 -4.31 -10.59
N SER A 358 -19.17 -3.92 -11.86
CA SER A 358 -19.94 -4.71 -12.83
C SER A 358 -19.33 -6.11 -13.00
N ASP A 359 -18.00 -6.20 -13.13
CA ASP A 359 -17.29 -7.48 -13.29
C ASP A 359 -17.51 -8.40 -12.08
N VAL A 360 -17.41 -7.85 -10.86
CA VAL A 360 -17.63 -8.64 -9.63
C VAL A 360 -19.04 -9.21 -9.60
N LEU A 361 -20.05 -8.41 -9.99
CA LEU A 361 -21.44 -8.86 -10.07
C LEU A 361 -21.61 -9.96 -11.13
N ASP A 362 -20.99 -9.82 -12.31
CA ASP A 362 -21.06 -10.79 -13.39
C ASP A 362 -20.43 -12.15 -12.98
N TYR A 363 -19.27 -12.13 -12.34
CA TYR A 363 -18.64 -13.37 -11.83
C TYR A 363 -19.49 -14.05 -10.75
N TYR A 364 -20.09 -13.26 -9.85
CA TYR A 364 -20.97 -13.80 -8.83
C TYR A 364 -22.25 -14.41 -9.44
N ILE A 365 -22.91 -13.73 -10.39
CA ILE A 365 -24.09 -14.22 -11.08
C ILE A 365 -23.79 -15.53 -11.78
N LYS A 366 -22.70 -15.58 -12.56
CA LYS A 366 -22.24 -16.80 -13.23
C LYS A 366 -22.01 -17.95 -12.27
N HIS A 367 -21.44 -17.67 -11.10
CA HIS A 367 -21.25 -18.67 -10.05
C HIS A 367 -22.60 -19.19 -9.52
N ARG A 368 -23.55 -18.28 -9.24
CA ARG A 368 -24.89 -18.68 -8.80
C ARG A 368 -25.65 -19.49 -9.85
N GLU A 369 -25.57 -19.12 -11.12
CA GLU A 369 -26.16 -19.91 -12.21
C GLU A 369 -25.60 -21.34 -12.24
N ASN A 370 -24.28 -21.50 -12.09
CA ASN A 370 -23.63 -22.81 -12.04
C ASN A 370 -24.08 -23.63 -10.82
N VAL A 371 -24.10 -23.02 -9.64
CA VAL A 371 -24.51 -23.68 -8.39
C VAL A 371 -25.95 -24.16 -8.47
N VAL A 372 -26.89 -23.30 -8.90
CA VAL A 372 -28.30 -23.65 -8.99
C VAL A 372 -28.56 -24.69 -10.09
N THR A 373 -27.87 -24.59 -11.22
CA THR A 373 -27.95 -25.60 -12.30
C THR A 373 -27.47 -26.98 -11.82
N ARG A 374 -26.30 -27.05 -11.15
CA ARG A 374 -25.77 -28.32 -10.64
C ARG A 374 -26.67 -28.91 -9.56
N ARG A 375 -27.14 -28.07 -8.62
CA ARG A 375 -28.13 -28.48 -7.63
C ARG A 375 -29.39 -29.07 -8.27
N SER A 376 -29.96 -28.35 -9.24
CA SER A 376 -31.20 -28.78 -9.93
C SER A 376 -31.01 -30.09 -10.69
N ARG A 377 -29.81 -30.32 -11.28
CA ARG A 377 -29.47 -31.62 -11.88
C ARG A 377 -29.40 -32.73 -10.85
N TYR A 378 -28.70 -32.51 -9.72
CA TYR A 378 -28.59 -33.46 -8.64
C TYR A 378 -29.94 -33.84 -8.07
N GLU A 379 -30.81 -32.83 -7.83
CA GLU A 379 -32.17 -33.06 -7.34
C GLU A 379 -33.05 -33.80 -8.37
N LEU A 380 -32.91 -33.45 -9.66
CA LEU A 380 -33.62 -34.11 -10.75
C LEU A 380 -33.23 -35.59 -10.83
N ASP A 381 -31.93 -35.89 -10.85
CA ASP A 381 -31.44 -37.26 -10.91
C ASP A 381 -31.90 -38.08 -9.70
N ALA A 382 -31.93 -37.49 -8.52
CA ALA A 382 -32.45 -38.13 -7.31
C ALA A 382 -33.97 -38.40 -7.39
N ALA A 383 -34.72 -37.39 -7.84
CA ALA A 383 -36.18 -37.47 -8.01
C ALA A 383 -36.56 -38.49 -9.09
N GLU A 384 -35.84 -38.51 -10.23
CA GLU A 384 -36.07 -39.47 -11.30
C GLU A 384 -35.78 -40.89 -10.87
N ARG A 385 -34.64 -41.13 -10.16
CA ARG A 385 -34.34 -42.46 -9.61
C ARG A 385 -35.42 -42.93 -8.62
N ARG A 386 -35.90 -42.04 -7.75
CA ARG A 386 -36.93 -42.39 -6.76
C ARG A 386 -38.29 -42.62 -7.43
N ALA A 387 -38.69 -41.76 -8.40
CA ALA A 387 -39.93 -41.91 -9.16
C ALA A 387 -39.96 -43.21 -9.97
N HIS A 388 -38.82 -43.57 -10.57
CA HIS A 388 -38.66 -44.85 -11.27
C HIS A 388 -38.92 -46.08 -10.40
N VAL A 389 -38.38 -46.06 -9.17
CA VAL A 389 -38.66 -47.16 -8.19
C VAL A 389 -40.15 -47.17 -7.81
N LEU A 390 -40.74 -46.01 -7.51
CA LEU A 390 -42.15 -45.88 -7.14
C LEU A 390 -43.08 -46.33 -8.27
N GLN A 391 -42.77 -46.05 -9.51
CA GLN A 391 -43.51 -46.51 -10.69
C GLN A 391 -43.58 -48.03 -10.74
N GLY A 392 -42.45 -48.73 -10.50
CA GLY A 392 -42.39 -50.18 -10.41
C GLY A 392 -43.26 -50.76 -9.27
N LEU A 393 -43.20 -50.05 -8.11
CA LEU A 393 -44.04 -50.45 -6.93
C LEU A 393 -45.54 -50.29 -7.21
N ILE A 394 -45.95 -49.22 -7.90
CA ILE A 394 -47.37 -49.00 -8.30
C ILE A 394 -47.81 -50.08 -9.23
N ILE A 395 -47.01 -50.44 -10.26
CA ILE A 395 -47.32 -51.52 -11.17
C ILE A 395 -47.48 -52.84 -10.39
N ALA A 396 -46.63 -53.15 -9.42
CA ALA A 396 -46.72 -54.35 -8.60
C ALA A 396 -47.95 -54.33 -7.70
N LEU A 397 -48.31 -53.22 -7.10
CA LEU A 397 -49.49 -53.10 -6.22
C LEU A 397 -50.82 -53.21 -6.98
N LEU A 398 -50.86 -52.73 -8.19
CA LEU A 398 -52.03 -52.86 -9.08
C LEU A 398 -52.22 -54.32 -9.51
N ASN A 399 -51.18 -55.16 -9.51
CA ASN A 399 -51.20 -56.55 -9.93
C ASN A 399 -50.73 -57.47 -8.81
N ILE A 400 -51.08 -57.18 -7.54
CA ILE A 400 -50.43 -57.78 -6.37
C ILE A 400 -50.61 -59.25 -6.28
N ASP A 401 -51.79 -59.82 -6.63
CA ASP A 401 -52.06 -61.26 -6.57
C ASP A 401 -51.17 -62.03 -7.55
N GLU A 402 -50.97 -61.46 -8.77
CA GLU A 402 -50.10 -62.06 -9.78
C GLU A 402 -48.60 -61.97 -9.40
N VAL A 403 -48.18 -60.87 -8.83
CA VAL A 403 -46.82 -60.69 -8.29
C VAL A 403 -46.52 -61.66 -7.18
N ILE A 404 -47.41 -61.82 -6.21
CA ILE A 404 -47.27 -62.78 -5.12
C ILE A 404 -47.21 -64.22 -5.69
N ALA A 405 -48.09 -64.60 -6.61
CA ALA A 405 -48.10 -65.93 -7.22
C ALA A 405 -46.77 -66.23 -7.95
N LEU A 406 -46.23 -65.26 -8.71
CA LEU A 406 -44.99 -65.41 -9.41
C LEU A 406 -43.75 -65.51 -8.47
N ILE A 407 -43.72 -64.76 -7.42
CA ILE A 407 -42.66 -64.81 -6.40
C ILE A 407 -42.67 -66.18 -5.70
N ARG A 408 -43.88 -66.65 -5.31
CA ARG A 408 -44.06 -68.00 -4.64
C ARG A 408 -43.70 -69.15 -5.56
N ALA A 409 -43.95 -69.05 -6.87
CA ALA A 409 -43.61 -70.06 -7.85
C ALA A 409 -42.12 -70.17 -8.16
N SER A 410 -41.36 -69.15 -7.83
CA SER A 410 -39.94 -68.98 -8.13
C SER A 410 -39.09 -69.79 -7.14
N LYS A 411 -38.10 -70.54 -7.62
CA LYS A 411 -37.24 -71.39 -6.75
C LYS A 411 -36.16 -70.58 -5.98
N TYR A 412 -35.80 -69.39 -6.46
CA TYR A 412 -34.81 -68.51 -5.85
C TYR A 412 -35.00 -67.07 -6.29
N PRO A 413 -34.50 -66.02 -5.54
CA PRO A 413 -34.76 -64.60 -5.80
C PRO A 413 -34.39 -64.13 -7.19
N LYS A 414 -33.31 -64.62 -7.80
CA LYS A 414 -32.93 -64.24 -9.17
C LYS A 414 -33.97 -64.70 -10.21
N ALA A 415 -34.64 -65.86 -10.03
CA ALA A 415 -35.66 -66.31 -10.92
C ALA A 415 -36.93 -65.45 -10.76
N ALA A 416 -37.30 -65.09 -9.52
CA ALA A 416 -38.40 -64.20 -9.24
C ALA A 416 -38.13 -62.79 -9.87
N LYS A 417 -36.93 -62.25 -9.71
CA LYS A 417 -36.51 -60.95 -10.34
C LYS A 417 -36.68 -61.00 -11.87
N GLN A 418 -36.14 -62.04 -12.51
CA GLN A 418 -36.26 -62.19 -13.95
C GLN A 418 -37.73 -62.34 -14.39
N GLY A 419 -38.52 -63.14 -13.71
CA GLY A 419 -39.94 -63.29 -14.02
C GLY A 419 -40.76 -62.02 -13.87
N LEU A 420 -40.47 -61.22 -12.84
CA LEU A 420 -41.07 -59.89 -12.67
C LEU A 420 -40.69 -58.93 -13.81
N MET A 421 -39.41 -58.94 -14.22
CA MET A 421 -38.93 -58.08 -15.34
C MET A 421 -39.63 -58.47 -16.65
N GLU A 422 -39.71 -59.76 -16.98
CA GLU A 422 -40.29 -60.22 -18.23
C GLU A 422 -41.83 -60.10 -18.29
N ARG A 423 -42.50 -60.29 -17.17
CA ARG A 423 -43.98 -60.25 -17.09
C ARG A 423 -44.55 -58.86 -17.07
N PHE A 424 -43.91 -57.90 -16.36
CA PHE A 424 -44.43 -56.56 -16.13
C PHE A 424 -43.60 -55.48 -16.80
N ASP A 425 -42.68 -55.88 -17.67
CA ASP A 425 -41.73 -54.94 -18.35
C ASP A 425 -41.00 -54.02 -17.36
N LEU A 426 -40.54 -54.62 -16.23
CA LEU A 426 -39.84 -53.89 -15.18
C LEU A 426 -38.32 -53.87 -15.37
N THR A 427 -37.68 -52.80 -14.92
CA THR A 427 -36.23 -52.77 -14.84
C THR A 427 -35.68 -53.58 -13.66
N ALA A 428 -34.40 -53.96 -13.71
CA ALA A 428 -33.77 -54.71 -12.62
C ALA A 428 -33.87 -54.01 -11.24
N VAL A 429 -33.80 -52.69 -11.22
CA VAL A 429 -33.93 -51.86 -10.00
C VAL A 429 -35.34 -51.87 -9.46
N GLN A 430 -36.35 -51.82 -10.33
CA GLN A 430 -37.74 -51.92 -9.95
C GLN A 430 -38.08 -53.29 -9.41
N ALA A 431 -37.63 -54.35 -10.05
CA ALA A 431 -37.85 -55.72 -9.60
C ALA A 431 -37.16 -56.00 -8.25
N ASP A 432 -35.94 -55.49 -8.01
CA ASP A 432 -35.29 -55.60 -6.69
C ASP A 432 -36.12 -54.87 -5.62
N ALA A 433 -36.59 -53.66 -5.89
CA ALA A 433 -37.43 -52.90 -4.95
C ALA A 433 -38.76 -53.59 -4.62
N ILE A 434 -39.34 -54.34 -5.56
CA ILE A 434 -40.55 -55.14 -5.34
C ILE A 434 -40.23 -56.34 -4.44
N LEU A 435 -39.12 -57.02 -4.68
CA LEU A 435 -38.72 -58.16 -3.84
C LEU A 435 -38.36 -57.76 -2.40
N ASP A 436 -37.82 -56.51 -2.20
CA ASP A 436 -37.52 -55.95 -0.90
C ASP A 436 -38.74 -55.32 -0.19
N LEU A 437 -39.94 -55.38 -0.81
CA LEU A 437 -41.16 -54.77 -0.25
C LEU A 437 -41.61 -55.49 1.00
N ARG A 438 -41.78 -54.78 2.08
CA ARG A 438 -42.33 -55.33 3.36
C ARG A 438 -43.81 -55.49 3.22
N LEU A 439 -44.34 -56.64 3.78
CA LEU A 439 -45.74 -56.95 3.77
C LEU A 439 -46.67 -55.86 4.35
N GLN A 440 -46.15 -55.05 5.28
CA GLN A 440 -46.84 -53.89 5.84
C GLN A 440 -47.20 -52.86 4.76
N ARG A 441 -46.41 -52.70 3.71
CA ARG A 441 -46.65 -51.75 2.62
C ARG A 441 -47.68 -52.18 1.58
N LEU A 442 -48.31 -53.35 1.78
CA LEU A 442 -49.40 -53.82 0.92
C LEU A 442 -50.78 -53.32 1.35
N THR A 443 -50.87 -52.51 2.40
CA THR A 443 -52.16 -51.98 2.88
C THR A 443 -52.58 -50.78 1.95
N ASN A 444 -53.91 -50.57 1.79
CA ASN A 444 -54.48 -49.55 0.98
C ASN A 444 -53.98 -48.12 1.37
N LEU A 445 -53.68 -47.92 2.65
CA LEU A 445 -53.19 -46.63 3.12
C LEU A 445 -51.76 -46.32 2.58
N GLU A 446 -50.89 -47.30 2.65
CA GLU A 446 -49.50 -47.22 2.14
C GLU A 446 -49.50 -47.10 0.61
N GLN A 447 -50.40 -47.75 -0.10
CA GLN A 447 -50.58 -47.61 -1.55
C GLN A 447 -50.90 -46.15 -1.93
N LEU A 448 -51.79 -45.50 -1.23
CA LEU A 448 -52.17 -44.12 -1.43
C LEU A 448 -50.97 -43.16 -1.13
N GLU A 449 -50.13 -43.50 -0.15
CA GLU A 449 -48.94 -42.72 0.14
C GLU A 449 -47.88 -42.83 -0.98
N ILE A 450 -47.68 -44.04 -1.54
CA ILE A 450 -46.78 -44.28 -2.69
C ILE A 450 -47.24 -43.49 -3.92
N GLU A 451 -48.57 -43.52 -4.24
CA GLU A 451 -49.16 -42.76 -5.33
C GLU A 451 -48.96 -41.24 -5.12
N ARG A 452 -49.22 -40.73 -3.92
CA ARG A 452 -49.03 -39.30 -3.57
C ARG A 452 -47.56 -38.88 -3.66
N GLU A 453 -46.63 -39.74 -3.23
CA GLU A 453 -45.21 -39.50 -3.35
C GLU A 453 -44.78 -39.43 -4.83
N PHE A 454 -45.28 -40.37 -5.65
CA PHE A 454 -45.02 -40.38 -7.10
C PHE A 454 -45.52 -39.12 -7.81
N ASP A 455 -46.79 -38.72 -7.50
CA ASP A 455 -47.37 -37.49 -8.06
C ASP A 455 -46.60 -36.22 -7.68
N ARG A 456 -46.16 -36.13 -6.42
CA ARG A 456 -45.31 -35.04 -5.94
C ARG A 456 -43.99 -34.99 -6.66
N LEU A 457 -43.31 -36.15 -6.80
CA LEU A 457 -42.02 -36.22 -7.53
C LEU A 457 -42.20 -35.94 -9.01
N SER A 458 -43.27 -36.38 -9.64
CA SER A 458 -43.56 -36.12 -11.05
C SER A 458 -43.75 -34.61 -11.32
N LYS A 459 -44.40 -33.90 -10.43
CA LYS A 459 -44.49 -32.42 -10.50
C LYS A 459 -43.14 -31.74 -10.31
N GLU A 460 -42.34 -32.26 -9.34
CA GLU A 460 -41.01 -31.75 -9.06
C GLU A 460 -40.03 -31.97 -10.24
N ILE A 461 -40.06 -33.18 -10.84
CA ILE A 461 -39.27 -33.49 -12.05
C ILE A 461 -39.63 -32.53 -13.18
N LYS A 462 -40.91 -32.28 -13.41
CA LYS A 462 -41.37 -31.33 -14.42
C LYS A 462 -40.87 -29.90 -14.13
N ARG A 463 -40.90 -29.47 -12.85
CA ARG A 463 -40.39 -28.17 -12.41
C ARG A 463 -38.89 -28.07 -12.62
N LEU A 464 -38.11 -29.08 -12.19
CA LEU A 464 -36.65 -29.09 -12.30
C LEU A 464 -36.17 -29.11 -13.76
N ARG A 465 -36.80 -29.95 -14.62
CA ARG A 465 -36.55 -29.92 -16.06
C ARG A 465 -36.83 -28.55 -16.68
N GLY A 466 -37.97 -27.96 -16.31
CA GLY A 466 -38.28 -26.60 -16.80
C GLY A 466 -37.30 -25.53 -16.35
N ILE A 467 -36.64 -25.66 -15.17
CA ILE A 467 -35.58 -24.74 -14.73
C ILE A 467 -34.33 -24.95 -15.58
N LEU A 468 -33.95 -26.20 -15.83
CA LEU A 468 -32.74 -26.54 -16.61
C LEU A 468 -32.83 -26.17 -18.08
N GLU A 469 -34.04 -26.15 -18.65
CA GLU A 469 -34.31 -25.84 -20.06
C GLU A 469 -34.55 -24.34 -20.33
N SER A 470 -34.81 -23.54 -19.29
CA SER A 470 -35.16 -22.12 -19.46
C SER A 470 -34.35 -21.20 -18.57
N LYS A 471 -33.49 -20.38 -19.20
CA LYS A 471 -32.71 -19.37 -18.47
C LYS A 471 -33.61 -18.43 -17.64
N SER A 472 -34.75 -18.02 -18.18
CA SER A 472 -35.66 -17.12 -17.45
C SER A 472 -36.24 -17.75 -16.17
N LYS A 473 -36.48 -19.07 -16.17
CA LYS A 473 -36.91 -19.77 -14.95
C LYS A 473 -35.75 -19.96 -13.94
N LEU A 474 -34.56 -20.18 -14.45
CA LEU A 474 -33.33 -20.23 -13.62
C LEU A 474 -33.09 -18.88 -12.95
N ASP A 475 -33.11 -17.80 -13.74
CA ASP A 475 -32.94 -16.43 -13.24
C ASP A 475 -34.00 -16.07 -12.19
N LYS A 476 -35.28 -16.44 -12.46
CA LYS A 476 -36.35 -16.23 -11.48
C LYS A 476 -36.07 -16.96 -10.16
N LEU A 477 -35.66 -18.23 -10.22
CA LEU A 477 -35.31 -18.99 -9.02
C LEU A 477 -34.16 -18.36 -8.24
N ILE A 478 -33.12 -17.88 -8.94
CA ILE A 478 -31.98 -17.20 -8.30
C ILE A 478 -32.47 -15.89 -7.64
N ILE A 479 -33.32 -15.10 -8.30
CA ILE A 479 -33.87 -13.86 -7.73
C ILE A 479 -34.72 -14.17 -6.48
N ASP A 480 -35.56 -15.20 -6.52
CA ASP A 480 -36.39 -15.60 -5.38
C ASP A 480 -35.53 -16.00 -4.17
N GLU A 481 -34.47 -16.78 -4.38
CA GLU A 481 -33.50 -17.16 -3.33
C GLU A 481 -32.70 -15.96 -2.80
N LEU A 482 -32.25 -15.07 -3.67
CA LEU A 482 -31.57 -13.85 -3.28
C LEU A 482 -32.49 -12.92 -2.47
N THR A 483 -33.79 -12.87 -2.81
CA THR A 483 -34.77 -12.10 -2.06
C THR A 483 -34.96 -12.67 -0.63
N GLU A 484 -35.02 -13.98 -0.48
CA GLU A 484 -35.05 -14.64 0.85
C GLU A 484 -33.83 -14.24 1.69
N VAL A 485 -32.64 -14.32 1.10
CA VAL A 485 -31.39 -13.98 1.81
C VAL A 485 -31.31 -12.50 2.09
N ARG A 486 -31.79 -11.63 1.19
CA ARG A 486 -31.88 -10.20 1.38
C ARG A 486 -32.71 -9.84 2.62
N GLU A 487 -33.85 -10.47 2.81
CA GLU A 487 -34.70 -10.26 4.00
C GLU A 487 -34.02 -10.75 5.27
N LEU A 488 -33.36 -11.91 5.23
CA LEU A 488 -32.63 -12.46 6.36
C LEU A 488 -31.46 -11.56 6.81
N LEU A 489 -30.69 -11.01 5.85
CA LEU A 489 -29.48 -10.20 6.12
C LEU A 489 -29.80 -8.70 6.15
N ALA A 490 -31.06 -8.30 6.05
CA ALA A 490 -31.45 -6.90 6.03
C ALA A 490 -30.93 -6.14 7.24
N SER A 491 -30.22 -5.07 7.00
CA SER A 491 -29.70 -4.19 8.03
C SER A 491 -29.58 -2.76 7.51
N PRO A 492 -29.85 -1.75 8.34
CA PRO A 492 -29.73 -0.37 7.92
C PRO A 492 -28.30 -0.03 7.52
N ARG A 493 -28.16 0.91 6.58
CA ARG A 493 -26.86 1.48 6.22
C ARG A 493 -26.25 2.16 7.45
N ARG A 494 -25.00 1.86 7.74
CA ARG A 494 -24.22 2.45 8.84
C ARG A 494 -23.44 3.67 8.38
N THR A 495 -22.74 3.59 7.25
CA THR A 495 -21.95 4.69 6.68
C THR A 495 -22.86 5.68 5.94
N LYS A 496 -22.78 6.96 6.27
CA LYS A 496 -23.53 8.02 5.58
C LYS A 496 -22.65 8.69 4.54
N LEU A 497 -23.17 8.78 3.31
CA LEU A 497 -22.55 9.60 2.27
C LEU A 497 -22.86 11.07 2.55
N ILE A 498 -21.83 11.91 2.63
CA ILE A 498 -21.96 13.35 2.75
C ILE A 498 -21.23 14.01 1.59
N ASP A 499 -21.79 15.07 1.06
CA ASP A 499 -21.10 15.85 0.07
C ASP A 499 -19.77 16.32 0.68
N ALA A 500 -18.69 16.22 -0.11
CA ALA A 500 -17.47 16.86 0.26
C ALA A 500 -17.85 18.34 0.42
N VAL A 501 -17.93 18.81 1.67
CA VAL A 501 -17.93 20.24 1.89
C VAL A 501 -16.66 20.67 1.20
N GLN A 502 -16.81 21.26 0.00
CA GLN A 502 -15.74 22.07 -0.55
C GLN A 502 -15.35 22.95 0.63
N PRO A 503 -14.08 22.95 1.07
CA PRO A 503 -13.69 23.98 1.99
C PRO A 503 -14.31 25.21 1.38
N ASN A 504 -15.29 25.84 2.09
CA ASN A 504 -15.88 27.05 1.60
C ASN A 504 -14.71 27.84 1.07
N ASP A 505 -14.69 28.20 -0.22
CA ASP A 505 -13.68 29.07 -0.79
C ASP A 505 -13.72 30.46 -0.08
N ASN A 506 -14.59 30.61 0.90
CA ASN A 506 -14.68 31.68 1.90
C ASN A 506 -14.10 31.32 3.30
N GLU A 507 -13.77 30.06 3.66
CA GLU A 507 -12.63 29.72 4.45
C GLU A 507 -11.46 29.47 3.48
N THR A 508 -11.13 30.47 2.70
CA THR A 508 -9.72 30.86 2.64
C THR A 508 -9.22 30.51 4.03
N GLU A 509 -8.35 29.47 4.22
CA GLU A 509 -7.22 29.74 5.11
C GLU A 509 -7.15 31.25 5.04
N GLU A 510 -7.38 32.00 6.14
CA GLU A 510 -6.67 33.25 6.23
C GLU A 510 -5.26 32.82 5.86
N LYS A 511 -4.95 32.85 4.57
CA LYS A 511 -3.60 32.98 4.06
C LYS A 511 -3.26 34.24 4.82
N ALA A 512 -2.57 34.05 5.93
CA ALA A 512 -1.98 35.10 6.67
C ALA A 512 -1.38 35.92 5.54
N THR A 513 -1.98 37.07 5.26
CA THR A 513 -1.83 37.78 4.00
C THR A 513 -0.37 37.71 3.70
N ALA A 514 -0.01 36.98 2.57
CA ALA A 514 1.36 36.59 2.29
C ALA A 514 2.23 37.84 2.52
N GLU A 515 2.82 37.93 3.71
CA GLU A 515 3.61 39.08 4.11
C GLU A 515 4.99 38.89 3.48
N PRO A 516 5.54 39.93 2.90
CA PRO A 516 6.89 39.84 2.39
C PRO A 516 7.86 39.47 3.52
N ALA A 517 8.74 38.52 3.25
CA ALA A 517 9.72 37.98 4.19
C ALA A 517 11.11 37.93 3.55
N PHE A 518 12.13 38.21 4.34
CA PHE A 518 13.52 38.08 3.95
C PHE A 518 14.15 36.92 4.70
N VAL A 519 14.65 35.91 4.00
CA VAL A 519 15.27 34.72 4.59
C VAL A 519 16.76 34.69 4.27
N MET A 520 17.58 34.50 5.31
CA MET A 520 19.03 34.38 5.20
C MET A 520 19.46 33.02 5.67
N PHE A 521 20.27 32.33 4.88
CA PHE A 521 20.99 31.12 5.29
C PHE A 521 22.44 31.50 5.62
N LEU A 522 22.84 31.17 6.82
CA LEU A 522 24.15 31.47 7.40
C LEU A 522 25.03 30.21 7.47
N PRO A 523 26.35 30.34 7.66
CA PRO A 523 27.21 29.18 7.93
C PRO A 523 26.71 28.33 9.11
N ASP A 524 27.15 27.05 9.17
CA ASP A 524 26.83 26.08 10.21
C ASP A 524 25.33 25.74 10.32
N ASN A 525 24.64 25.64 9.18
CA ASN A 525 23.21 25.30 9.10
C ASN A 525 22.30 26.26 9.91
N LYS A 526 22.66 27.52 10.02
CA LYS A 526 21.86 28.54 10.69
C LYS A 526 21.01 29.28 9.68
N LEU A 527 19.83 29.74 10.09
CA LEU A 527 18.94 30.53 9.26
C LEU A 527 18.23 31.62 10.07
N ARG A 528 17.74 32.65 9.37
CA ARG A 528 17.07 33.78 9.95
C ARG A 528 15.97 34.27 9.00
N ARG A 529 14.78 34.55 9.55
CA ARG A 529 13.72 35.27 8.84
C ARG A 529 13.57 36.66 9.44
N LEU A 530 13.57 37.65 8.57
CA LEU A 530 13.40 39.05 8.92
C LEU A 530 12.25 39.66 8.10
N PRO A 531 11.51 40.67 8.63
CA PRO A 531 10.72 41.54 7.78
C PRO A 531 11.65 42.32 6.80
N PRO A 532 11.26 42.55 5.54
CA PRO A 532 12.13 43.20 4.55
C PRO A 532 12.66 44.56 5.01
N LYS A 533 11.90 45.32 5.77
CA LYS A 533 12.31 46.65 6.33
C LYS A 533 13.52 46.55 7.27
N LEU A 534 13.81 45.39 7.85
CA LEU A 534 14.94 45.16 8.75
C LEU A 534 16.14 44.50 8.07
N ALA A 535 16.03 44.15 6.78
CA ALA A 535 17.09 43.59 5.96
C ALA A 535 17.99 44.67 5.37
N ALA A 536 18.66 45.48 6.23
CA ALA A 536 19.58 46.51 5.80
C ALA A 536 20.87 45.91 5.21
N ALA A 537 21.42 46.49 4.16
CA ALA A 537 22.61 45.99 3.47
C ALA A 537 23.82 45.81 4.41
N ASP A 538 24.02 46.76 5.33
CA ASP A 538 25.13 46.71 6.32
C ASP A 538 24.96 45.51 7.30
N PHE A 539 23.72 45.15 7.64
CA PHE A 539 23.43 44.02 8.50
C PHE A 539 23.67 42.71 7.75
N ILE A 540 23.26 42.61 6.48
CA ILE A 540 23.46 41.43 5.62
C ILE A 540 24.96 41.21 5.44
N ALA A 541 25.74 42.28 5.11
CA ALA A 541 27.20 42.20 4.93
C ALA A 541 27.91 41.73 6.20
N LYS A 542 27.44 42.12 7.39
CA LYS A 542 28.00 41.73 8.69
C LYS A 542 27.77 40.26 9.02
N GLU A 543 26.60 39.70 8.66
CA GLU A 543 26.24 38.31 8.93
C GLU A 543 26.87 37.33 7.94
N GLN A 544 27.35 37.77 6.78
CA GLN A 544 27.97 36.99 5.71
C GLN A 544 27.15 35.75 5.32
N PRO A 545 25.89 35.92 4.85
CA PRO A 545 25.04 34.79 4.52
C PRO A 545 25.59 34.00 3.34
N ILE A 546 25.35 32.69 3.35
CA ILE A 546 25.62 31.81 2.21
C ILE A 546 24.65 32.11 1.08
N ARG A 547 23.35 32.34 1.38
CA ARG A 547 22.32 32.72 0.42
C ARG A 547 21.21 33.51 1.11
N THR A 548 20.60 34.42 0.34
CA THR A 548 19.46 35.24 0.78
C THR A 548 18.31 35.10 -0.20
N PHE A 549 17.10 35.23 0.31
CA PHE A 549 15.85 35.15 -0.46
C PHE A 549 14.91 36.27 -0.07
N ASP A 550 14.47 37.07 -1.05
CA ASP A 550 13.28 37.88 -0.94
C ASP A 550 12.06 37.01 -1.31
N THR A 551 11.22 36.71 -0.35
CA THR A 551 10.12 35.76 -0.50
C THR A 551 8.88 36.25 0.27
N SER A 552 7.93 35.41 0.47
CA SER A 552 6.74 35.65 1.28
C SER A 552 6.57 34.55 2.34
N THR A 553 5.76 34.81 3.34
CA THR A 553 5.51 33.87 4.45
C THR A 553 4.93 32.53 3.97
N ASP A 554 4.22 32.51 2.85
CA ASP A 554 3.67 31.30 2.20
C ASP A 554 4.67 30.59 1.27
N GLY A 555 5.89 31.17 1.08
CA GLY A 555 6.96 30.63 0.26
C GLY A 555 7.43 29.24 0.74
N VAL A 556 7.91 28.44 -0.20
CA VAL A 556 8.45 27.10 0.07
C VAL A 556 9.85 26.98 -0.49
N LEU A 557 10.81 26.70 0.38
CA LEU A 557 12.20 26.47 0.02
C LEU A 557 12.51 24.98 0.00
N ARG A 558 13.28 24.53 -1.00
CA ARG A 558 13.79 23.16 -1.06
C ARG A 558 15.27 23.14 -0.80
N LEU A 559 15.67 22.35 0.20
CA LEU A 559 17.05 22.28 0.68
C LEU A 559 17.58 20.88 0.37
N PHE A 560 18.72 20.79 -0.29
CA PHE A 560 19.38 19.51 -0.57
C PHE A 560 20.64 19.37 0.28
N THR A 561 20.81 18.19 0.89
CA THR A 561 21.89 17.92 1.84
C THR A 561 22.98 17.02 1.24
N SER A 562 24.16 17.02 1.86
CA SER A 562 25.31 16.18 1.47
C SER A 562 25.03 14.69 1.58
N HIS A 563 24.07 14.30 2.42
CA HIS A 563 23.64 12.90 2.60
C HIS A 563 22.51 12.49 1.64
N GLY A 564 22.20 13.31 0.64
CA GLY A 564 21.23 12.98 -0.40
C GLY A 564 19.76 13.09 0.01
N ALA A 565 19.46 13.92 1.01
CA ALA A 565 18.09 14.24 1.39
C ALA A 565 17.60 15.53 0.71
N CYS A 566 16.30 15.62 0.46
CA CYS A 566 15.59 16.86 0.15
C CYS A 566 14.67 17.21 1.32
N LEU A 567 14.83 18.44 1.84
CA LEU A 567 14.01 18.99 2.92
C LEU A 567 13.08 20.06 2.33
N THR A 568 11.81 19.99 2.68
CA THR A 568 10.81 21.01 2.29
C THR A 568 10.58 21.93 3.47
N LEU A 569 11.07 23.16 3.38
CA LEU A 569 10.99 24.22 4.39
C LEU A 569 9.96 25.25 3.95
N ARG A 570 8.89 25.43 4.73
CA ARG A 570 7.99 26.56 4.54
C ARG A 570 8.54 27.78 5.26
N VAL A 571 8.46 28.92 4.64
CA VAL A 571 8.94 30.18 5.24
C VAL A 571 8.20 30.52 6.54
N GLU A 572 6.94 30.16 6.64
CA GLU A 572 6.14 30.29 7.86
C GLU A 572 6.68 29.47 9.06
N ASP A 573 7.33 28.31 8.79
CA ASP A 573 7.90 27.43 9.82
C ASP A 573 9.20 28.04 10.42
N ILE A 574 9.78 29.08 9.81
CA ILE A 574 10.97 29.79 10.31
C ILE A 574 10.50 30.88 11.29
N PRO A 575 10.90 30.83 12.59
CA PRO A 575 10.56 31.89 13.52
C PRO A 575 11.10 33.24 13.06
N GLU A 576 10.25 34.28 13.04
CA GLU A 576 10.70 35.64 12.77
C GLU A 576 11.63 36.09 13.87
N THR A 577 12.78 36.63 13.52
CA THR A 577 13.81 37.07 14.48
C THR A 577 14.12 38.55 14.32
N LYS A 578 14.47 39.20 15.43
CA LYS A 578 15.05 40.58 15.39
C LYS A 578 16.52 40.48 15.03
N PRO A 579 17.09 41.54 14.40
CA PRO A 579 18.51 41.56 14.04
C PRO A 579 19.49 41.22 15.18
N GLN A 580 19.17 41.60 16.41
CA GLN A 580 20.00 41.33 17.61
C GLN A 580 19.81 39.94 18.22
N ALA A 581 18.78 39.18 17.82
CA ALA A 581 18.52 37.83 18.32
C ALA A 581 19.47 36.83 17.68
N LYS A 582 19.70 35.69 18.33
CA LYS A 582 20.48 34.58 17.75
C LYS A 582 19.75 33.97 16.55
N PRO A 583 20.45 33.62 15.45
CA PRO A 583 19.84 32.89 14.34
C PRO A 583 19.32 31.53 14.80
N THR A 584 18.29 31.02 14.10
CA THR A 584 17.72 29.69 14.36
C THR A 584 18.62 28.63 13.74
N ASN A 585 18.89 27.55 14.44
CA ASN A 585 19.57 26.38 13.85
C ASN A 585 18.57 25.55 13.03
N LEU A 586 18.95 25.11 11.84
CA LEU A 586 18.12 24.27 10.99
C LEU A 586 17.76 22.94 11.68
N SER A 587 18.59 22.45 12.58
CA SER A 587 18.31 21.28 13.43
C SER A 587 17.11 21.47 14.38
N ALA A 588 16.66 22.70 14.60
CA ALA A 588 15.43 22.95 15.35
C ALA A 588 14.15 22.69 14.52
N VAL A 589 14.27 22.62 13.20
CA VAL A 589 13.17 22.40 12.26
C VAL A 589 13.22 21.00 11.65
N PHE A 590 14.42 20.46 11.44
CA PHE A 590 14.67 19.14 10.85
C PHE A 590 15.69 18.36 11.68
N GLU A 591 15.50 17.04 11.80
CA GLU A 591 16.52 16.13 12.31
C GLU A 591 17.63 16.00 11.27
N LEU A 592 18.77 16.67 11.50
CA LEU A 592 19.98 16.56 10.68
C LEU A 592 20.94 15.58 11.34
N GLU A 593 21.62 14.77 10.55
CA GLU A 593 22.69 13.89 11.02
C GLU A 593 23.95 14.70 11.34
N GLN A 594 24.82 14.12 12.16
CA GLN A 594 26.12 14.70 12.44
C GLN A 594 26.89 14.79 11.12
N ASP A 595 27.47 15.94 10.78
CA ASP A 595 28.19 16.23 9.53
C ASP A 595 27.32 16.42 8.27
N GLU A 596 25.99 16.38 8.36
CA GLU A 596 25.10 16.68 7.23
C GLU A 596 25.10 18.20 6.94
N LYS A 597 25.54 18.58 5.71
CA LYS A 597 25.64 19.99 5.25
C LYS A 597 24.63 20.26 4.15
N LEU A 598 24.15 21.53 4.07
CA LEU A 598 23.38 22.01 2.95
C LEU A 598 24.29 22.21 1.73
N LEU A 599 23.90 21.69 0.57
CA LEU A 599 24.59 21.84 -0.72
C LEU A 599 23.85 22.78 -1.67
N ALA A 600 22.53 22.76 -1.64
CA ALA A 600 21.71 23.64 -2.48
C ALA A 600 20.47 24.09 -1.72
N ILE A 601 20.06 25.32 -1.98
CA ILE A 601 18.85 25.94 -1.43
C ILE A 601 18.13 26.55 -2.63
N CYS A 602 16.91 26.11 -2.89
CA CYS A 602 16.12 26.45 -4.07
C CYS A 602 14.78 27.05 -3.67
N ASP A 603 14.41 28.17 -4.28
CA ASP A 603 13.12 28.85 -4.19
C ASP A 603 12.33 28.80 -5.52
N GLU A 604 12.91 28.16 -6.52
CA GLU A 604 12.35 28.03 -7.86
C GLU A 604 11.06 27.19 -7.89
N ASP A 605 10.29 27.36 -8.96
CA ASP A 605 9.10 26.56 -9.22
C ASP A 605 9.48 25.13 -9.68
N PHE A 606 9.35 24.19 -8.78
CA PHE A 606 9.64 22.77 -9.02
C PHE A 606 8.56 22.04 -9.85
N SER A 607 7.50 22.71 -10.29
CA SER A 607 6.56 22.12 -11.26
C SER A 607 7.17 21.88 -12.63
N VAL A 608 8.27 22.59 -12.95
CA VAL A 608 9.03 22.49 -14.19
C VAL A 608 10.52 22.30 -13.88
N GLY A 609 11.29 21.83 -14.87
CA GLY A 609 12.74 21.72 -14.76
C GLY A 609 13.24 20.39 -14.22
N LYS A 610 14.56 20.31 -14.06
CA LYS A 610 15.28 19.10 -13.64
C LYS A 610 16.29 19.42 -12.54
N VAL A 611 16.56 18.42 -11.69
CA VAL A 611 17.57 18.50 -10.64
C VAL A 611 18.68 17.49 -10.94
N PHE A 612 19.91 18.00 -10.96
CA PHE A 612 21.11 17.20 -11.16
C PHE A 612 21.88 17.04 -9.85
N PHE A 613 22.30 15.81 -9.57
CA PHE A 613 23.07 15.43 -8.39
C PHE A 613 24.40 14.84 -8.83
N TYR A 614 25.49 15.29 -8.25
CA TYR A 614 26.84 14.85 -8.55
C TYR A 614 27.48 14.28 -7.30
N THR A 615 27.99 13.03 -7.38
CA THR A 615 28.62 12.38 -6.22
C THR A 615 30.14 12.42 -6.30
N ARG A 616 30.78 12.32 -5.14
CA ARG A 616 32.22 12.20 -5.00
C ARG A 616 32.76 10.94 -5.71
N GLY A 617 31.94 9.86 -5.71
CA GLY A 617 32.23 8.62 -6.40
C GLY A 617 32.06 8.66 -7.92
N GLY A 618 31.85 9.84 -8.52
CA GLY A 618 31.78 10.05 -9.97
C GLY A 618 30.49 9.61 -10.63
N LEU A 619 29.38 9.63 -9.89
CA LEU A 619 28.03 9.42 -10.43
C LEU A 619 27.34 10.77 -10.71
N VAL A 620 26.48 10.80 -11.74
CA VAL A 620 25.50 11.87 -11.96
C VAL A 620 24.10 11.28 -12.01
N LYS A 621 23.15 12.00 -11.45
CA LYS A 621 21.72 11.70 -11.52
C LYS A 621 20.96 12.91 -12.01
N CYS A 622 20.02 12.68 -12.93
CA CYS A 622 19.05 13.67 -13.36
C CYS A 622 17.64 13.18 -12.99
N THR A 623 16.82 14.06 -12.40
CA THR A 623 15.45 13.74 -11.98
C THR A 623 14.54 14.93 -12.29
N GLU A 624 13.30 14.69 -12.70
CA GLU A 624 12.31 15.77 -12.87
C GLU A 624 12.08 16.48 -11.52
N ALA A 625 12.11 17.82 -11.53
CA ALA A 625 11.96 18.61 -10.31
C ALA A 625 10.62 18.36 -9.60
N SER A 626 9.56 18.07 -10.36
CA SER A 626 8.22 17.75 -9.84
C SER A 626 8.18 16.54 -8.87
N GLU A 627 9.14 15.61 -8.97
CA GLU A 627 9.25 14.48 -8.04
C GLU A 627 9.57 14.91 -6.59
N TYR A 628 10.07 16.14 -6.40
CA TYR A 628 10.37 16.70 -5.09
C TYR A 628 9.22 17.54 -4.51
N ILE A 629 8.07 17.65 -5.20
CA ILE A 629 6.86 18.29 -4.69
C ILE A 629 6.09 17.25 -3.87
N THR A 630 6.34 17.21 -2.56
CA THR A 630 5.70 16.23 -1.66
C THR A 630 5.18 16.90 -0.39
N LYS A 631 4.26 16.23 0.29
CA LYS A 631 3.74 16.66 1.61
C LYS A 631 4.71 16.34 2.76
N MET A 632 5.74 15.54 2.51
CA MET A 632 6.71 15.12 3.52
C MET A 632 7.78 16.20 3.71
N LYS A 633 8.14 16.48 4.95
CA LYS A 633 9.18 17.49 5.29
C LYS A 633 10.59 17.03 4.91
N ARG A 634 10.89 15.74 4.94
CA ARG A 634 12.19 15.14 4.56
C ARG A 634 11.95 13.93 3.68
N ILE A 635 12.63 13.84 2.55
CA ILE A 635 12.59 12.72 1.61
C ILE A 635 13.99 12.41 1.10
N ALA A 636 14.23 11.16 0.70
CA ALA A 636 15.45 10.81 -0.01
C ALA A 636 15.42 11.44 -1.42
N ALA A 637 16.46 12.20 -1.76
CA ALA A 637 16.62 12.83 -3.08
C ALA A 637 17.44 11.96 -4.03
N VAL A 638 18.38 11.20 -3.52
CA VAL A 638 19.24 10.26 -4.26
C VAL A 638 19.64 9.12 -3.34
N ASN A 639 19.81 7.92 -3.92
CA ASN A 639 20.31 6.77 -3.18
C ASN A 639 21.84 6.74 -3.30
N LEU A 640 22.54 7.16 -2.24
CA LEU A 640 24.00 7.15 -2.19
C LEU A 640 24.51 5.74 -1.84
N LYS A 641 25.66 5.37 -2.41
CA LYS A 641 26.38 4.17 -2.01
C LYS A 641 27.06 4.41 -0.67
N GLU A 642 27.32 3.35 0.07
CA GLU A 642 28.06 3.40 1.33
C GLU A 642 29.44 4.06 1.12
N GLY A 643 29.73 5.10 1.91
CA GLY A 643 30.95 5.86 1.82
C GLY A 643 30.99 6.94 0.70
N ASP A 644 29.95 7.10 -0.11
CA ASP A 644 29.84 8.17 -1.11
C ASP A 644 29.08 9.38 -0.54
N GLY A 645 29.30 10.55 -1.09
CA GLY A 645 28.64 11.79 -0.70
C GLY A 645 28.37 12.67 -1.91
N LEU A 646 27.41 13.59 -1.78
CA LEU A 646 27.16 14.59 -2.82
C LEU A 646 28.21 15.69 -2.78
N VAL A 647 28.68 16.08 -3.95
CA VAL A 647 29.58 17.22 -4.16
C VAL A 647 28.77 18.47 -4.52
N ARG A 648 27.76 18.33 -5.36
CA ARG A 648 26.93 19.44 -5.83
C ARG A 648 25.53 18.98 -6.21
N VAL A 649 24.57 19.88 -6.08
CA VAL A 649 23.19 19.74 -6.58
C VAL A 649 22.87 21.01 -7.38
N GLU A 650 22.29 20.84 -8.57
CA GLU A 650 21.89 21.93 -9.45
C GLU A 650 20.44 21.78 -9.89
N TYR A 651 19.66 22.85 -9.79
CA TYR A 651 18.37 22.97 -10.42
C TYR A 651 18.53 23.66 -11.79
N MET A 652 17.92 23.07 -12.82
CA MET A 652 17.93 23.61 -14.20
C MET A 652 16.48 23.68 -14.69
N ARG A 653 16.00 24.88 -14.95
CA ARG A 653 14.66 25.10 -15.49
C ARG A 653 14.53 24.55 -16.91
N GLU A 654 15.54 24.78 -17.73
CA GLU A 654 15.64 24.27 -19.10
C GLU A 654 17.06 23.77 -19.33
N THR A 655 17.21 22.64 -19.97
CA THR A 655 18.49 22.13 -20.46
C THR A 655 18.54 22.39 -21.97
N THR A 656 19.46 23.27 -22.42
CA THR A 656 19.69 23.46 -23.86
C THR A 656 20.49 22.30 -24.44
N ALA A 657 20.30 21.99 -25.72
CA ALA A 657 21.02 20.91 -26.39
C ALA A 657 22.56 21.09 -26.34
N ASP A 658 23.05 22.33 -26.21
CA ASP A 658 24.47 22.64 -26.17
C ASP A 658 25.06 22.68 -24.74
N SER A 659 24.27 22.34 -23.70
CA SER A 659 24.78 22.33 -22.33
C SER A 659 25.66 21.12 -22.07
N SER A 660 26.85 21.37 -21.48
CA SER A 660 27.79 20.33 -21.12
C SER A 660 28.06 20.27 -19.62
N ILE A 661 28.33 19.09 -19.11
CA ILE A 661 28.70 18.85 -17.71
C ILE A 661 30.18 18.57 -17.64
N LEU A 662 30.89 19.30 -16.75
CA LEU A 662 32.31 19.14 -16.48
C LEU A 662 32.48 18.60 -15.05
N LEU A 663 33.32 17.55 -14.91
CA LEU A 663 33.77 17.03 -13.61
C LEU A 663 35.31 17.18 -13.53
N VAL A 664 35.81 17.49 -12.33
CA VAL A 664 37.24 17.52 -12.02
C VAL A 664 37.49 16.68 -10.76
N THR A 665 38.54 15.86 -10.77
CA THR A 665 38.91 15.01 -9.65
C THR A 665 40.04 15.60 -8.83
N GLU A 666 40.18 15.16 -7.57
CA GLU A 666 41.31 15.53 -6.71
C GLU A 666 42.65 15.13 -7.34
N GLY A 667 42.70 14.00 -8.07
CA GLY A 667 43.89 13.55 -8.84
C GLY A 667 44.22 14.36 -10.06
N GLY A 668 43.48 15.43 -10.38
CA GLY A 668 43.77 16.34 -11.50
C GLY A 668 43.32 15.80 -12.85
N MET A 669 42.32 14.92 -12.88
CA MET A 669 41.66 14.51 -14.12
C MET A 669 40.36 15.29 -14.29
N SER A 670 39.95 15.53 -15.57
CA SER A 670 38.67 16.17 -15.90
C SER A 670 37.97 15.44 -17.04
N ILE A 671 36.66 15.37 -16.99
CA ILE A 671 35.82 14.88 -18.09
C ILE A 671 34.68 15.86 -18.36
N ARG A 672 34.49 16.20 -19.65
CA ARG A 672 33.37 17.03 -20.10
C ARG A 672 32.50 16.20 -21.07
N PHE A 673 31.21 16.22 -20.91
CA PHE A 673 30.28 15.47 -21.77
C PHE A 673 28.95 16.22 -21.90
N ALA A 674 28.19 15.89 -22.96
CA ALA A 674 26.91 16.52 -23.22
C ALA A 674 25.87 16.11 -22.15
N SER A 675 25.08 17.07 -21.65
CA SER A 675 24.15 16.88 -20.55
C SER A 675 22.97 15.96 -20.91
N ASP A 676 22.59 15.87 -22.19
CA ASP A 676 21.53 15.00 -22.72
C ASP A 676 21.87 13.51 -22.62
N THR A 677 23.17 13.18 -22.50
CA THR A 677 23.61 11.79 -22.26
C THR A 677 23.24 11.25 -20.88
N VAL A 678 22.78 12.11 -19.95
CA VAL A 678 22.35 11.71 -18.61
C VAL A 678 20.86 11.38 -18.62
N PRO A 679 20.47 10.11 -18.43
CA PRO A 679 19.06 9.75 -18.44
C PRO A 679 18.31 10.35 -17.26
N VAL A 680 17.07 10.75 -17.49
CA VAL A 680 16.15 11.13 -16.42
C VAL A 680 15.71 9.87 -15.68
N THR A 681 15.86 9.87 -14.37
CA THR A 681 15.56 8.72 -13.52
C THR A 681 14.73 9.13 -12.31
N GLY A 682 13.97 8.20 -11.77
CA GLY A 682 13.14 8.45 -10.59
C GLY A 682 13.95 8.76 -9.32
N ARG A 683 13.31 9.36 -8.34
CA ARG A 683 13.89 9.89 -7.10
C ARG A 683 14.76 8.89 -6.31
N ALA A 684 14.40 7.62 -6.25
CA ALA A 684 15.10 6.60 -5.46
C ALA A 684 16.32 5.95 -6.17
N SER A 685 16.75 6.47 -7.35
CA SER A 685 17.88 5.92 -8.08
C SER A 685 19.23 6.47 -7.60
N ALA A 686 20.33 5.75 -7.84
CA ALA A 686 21.69 6.18 -7.51
C ALA A 686 22.38 7.00 -8.62
N GLY A 687 21.81 7.05 -9.83
CA GLY A 687 22.41 7.71 -11.00
C GLY A 687 23.32 6.82 -11.83
N VAL A 688 24.03 7.43 -12.76
CA VAL A 688 24.89 6.76 -13.76
C VAL A 688 26.34 7.24 -13.65
N LYS A 689 27.30 6.39 -14.04
CA LYS A 689 28.71 6.72 -14.00
C LYS A 689 29.07 7.79 -15.03
N CYS A 690 29.85 8.79 -14.60
CA CYS A 690 30.37 9.89 -15.41
C CYS A 690 31.84 9.73 -15.71
N ILE A 691 32.65 9.42 -14.70
CA ILE A 691 34.10 9.29 -14.78
C ILE A 691 34.53 7.98 -14.13
N LYS A 692 35.58 7.37 -14.67
CA LYS A 692 36.26 6.24 -14.07
C LYS A 692 37.37 6.76 -13.17
N LEU A 693 37.16 6.69 -11.87
CA LEU A 693 38.14 7.10 -10.85
C LEU A 693 39.21 6.01 -10.65
N ASP A 694 40.44 6.45 -10.37
CA ASP A 694 41.49 5.59 -9.84
C ASP A 694 41.30 5.41 -8.32
N ASP A 695 41.95 4.39 -7.73
CA ASP A 695 41.81 4.08 -6.30
C ASP A 695 42.24 5.26 -5.42
N GLY A 696 41.36 5.69 -4.54
CA GLY A 696 41.59 6.82 -3.63
C GLY A 696 41.34 8.22 -4.23
N ASP A 697 40.94 8.32 -5.52
CA ASP A 697 40.56 9.60 -6.14
C ASP A 697 39.05 9.88 -5.92
N GLY A 698 38.68 11.14 -6.01
CA GLY A 698 37.29 11.59 -5.86
C GLY A 698 37.02 12.85 -6.66
N VAL A 699 35.76 13.02 -7.05
CA VAL A 699 35.30 14.25 -7.71
C VAL A 699 35.27 15.39 -6.68
N ILE A 700 35.85 16.52 -7.03
CA ILE A 700 35.87 17.75 -6.22
C ILE A 700 35.02 18.87 -6.82
N PHE A 701 34.87 18.86 -8.13
CA PHE A 701 34.04 19.83 -8.86
C PHE A 701 33.15 19.07 -9.86
N ALA A 702 31.90 19.47 -9.95
CA ALA A 702 30.99 18.98 -10.96
C ALA A 702 29.93 20.05 -11.23
N GLY A 703 29.45 20.15 -12.47
CA GLY A 703 28.34 21.02 -12.81
C GLY A 703 28.25 21.33 -14.29
N HIS A 704 27.16 22.00 -14.66
CA HIS A 704 27.00 22.53 -16.01
C HIS A 704 27.96 23.69 -16.25
N VAL A 705 28.61 23.67 -17.38
CA VAL A 705 29.50 24.75 -17.81
C VAL A 705 29.12 25.17 -19.24
N PRO A 706 29.05 26.50 -19.52
CA PRO A 706 28.92 27.01 -20.89
C PRO A 706 30.21 26.76 -21.66
N GLU A 707 30.22 27.01 -22.96
CA GLU A 707 31.46 26.93 -23.76
C GLU A 707 32.42 28.07 -23.46
N GLU A 708 31.89 29.18 -23.01
CA GLU A 708 32.66 30.41 -22.64
C GLU A 708 33.11 30.35 -21.19
N GLY A 709 34.17 31.08 -20.88
CA GLY A 709 34.73 31.18 -19.55
C GLY A 709 35.97 30.28 -19.33
N GLU A 710 36.46 30.32 -18.12
CA GLU A 710 37.71 29.70 -17.71
C GLU A 710 37.53 28.82 -16.48
N LEU A 711 38.29 27.74 -16.40
CA LEU A 711 38.38 26.90 -15.24
C LEU A 711 39.60 27.28 -14.41
N LEU A 712 39.39 27.88 -13.25
CA LEU A 712 40.41 28.11 -12.23
C LEU A 712 40.62 26.83 -11.40
N VAL A 713 41.84 26.38 -11.36
CA VAL A 713 42.25 25.18 -10.61
C VAL A 713 43.33 25.57 -9.61
N ALA A 714 43.10 25.22 -8.33
CA ALA A 714 44.08 25.44 -7.24
C ALA A 714 44.48 24.11 -6.61
N THR A 715 45.79 23.97 -6.36
CA THR A 715 46.35 22.78 -5.67
C THR A 715 46.46 23.00 -4.17
N ASP A 716 46.61 21.90 -3.43
CA ASP A 716 46.88 21.90 -2.00
C ASP A 716 48.14 22.71 -1.60
N ARG A 717 49.11 22.89 -2.50
CA ARG A 717 50.33 23.69 -2.29
C ARG A 717 50.26 25.14 -2.84
N GLY A 718 49.04 25.63 -3.15
CA GLY A 718 48.82 27.00 -3.52
C GLY A 718 49.23 27.36 -4.96
N TYR A 719 49.48 26.38 -5.83
CA TYR A 719 49.69 26.60 -7.23
C TYR A 719 48.34 26.73 -7.92
N MET A 720 48.18 27.74 -8.77
CA MET A 720 46.93 28.01 -9.46
C MET A 720 47.17 28.25 -10.95
N LYS A 721 46.18 27.95 -11.75
CA LYS A 721 46.12 28.31 -13.18
C LYS A 721 44.66 28.45 -13.62
N ARG A 722 44.48 29.18 -14.72
CA ARG A 722 43.23 29.18 -15.49
C ARG A 722 43.45 28.44 -16.80
N SER A 723 42.44 27.77 -17.30
CA SER A 723 42.38 27.17 -18.65
C SER A 723 41.01 27.43 -19.25
N PHE A 724 40.92 27.63 -20.56
CA PHE A 724 39.64 27.85 -21.21
C PHE A 724 38.77 26.60 -21.14
N ILE A 725 37.45 26.76 -21.03
CA ILE A 725 36.51 25.65 -21.00
C ILE A 725 36.57 24.81 -22.29
N PHE A 726 36.78 25.45 -23.44
CA PHE A 726 36.92 24.77 -24.73
C PHE A 726 38.18 23.88 -24.84
N ASP A 727 39.22 24.09 -24.00
CA ASP A 727 40.39 23.19 -23.89
C ASP A 727 40.03 21.82 -23.29
N HIS A 728 38.87 21.73 -22.61
CA HIS A 728 38.29 20.49 -22.08
C HIS A 728 37.33 19.91 -23.12
N GLU A 729 37.86 19.13 -24.05
CA GLU A 729 37.07 18.52 -25.11
C GLU A 729 35.89 17.67 -24.60
N ILE A 730 34.76 17.70 -25.33
CA ILE A 730 33.59 16.86 -25.04
C ILE A 730 33.91 15.41 -25.34
N GLN A 731 33.71 14.53 -24.38
CA GLN A 731 34.01 13.12 -24.44
C GLN A 731 32.76 12.27 -24.18
N GLY A 732 32.86 10.98 -24.45
CA GLY A 732 31.84 10.03 -23.98
C GLY A 732 31.89 9.83 -22.46
N ARG A 733 30.75 9.73 -21.81
CA ARG A 733 30.59 9.45 -20.39
C ARG A 733 31.30 8.14 -19.97
N ASN A 734 31.75 8.02 -18.69
CA ASN A 734 32.40 6.86 -18.09
C ASN A 734 33.81 6.57 -18.63
N GLY A 735 34.49 7.58 -19.23
CA GLY A 735 35.90 7.54 -19.56
C GLY A 735 36.81 7.85 -18.37
N LYS A 736 38.12 7.70 -18.51
CA LYS A 736 39.13 8.15 -17.53
C LYS A 736 39.26 9.68 -17.47
N GLY A 737 38.72 10.38 -18.45
CA GLY A 737 38.91 11.82 -18.61
C GLY A 737 40.30 12.19 -19.14
N LEU A 738 40.61 13.49 -19.11
CA LEU A 738 41.87 14.09 -19.56
C LEU A 738 42.55 14.81 -18.38
N GLN A 739 43.85 14.80 -18.34
CA GLN A 739 44.60 15.50 -17.29
C GLN A 739 44.32 17.04 -17.37
N CYS A 740 43.83 17.60 -16.28
CA CYS A 740 43.54 19.03 -16.16
C CYS A 740 44.59 19.83 -15.38
N PHE A 741 45.51 19.17 -14.70
CA PHE A 741 46.61 19.79 -14.00
C PHE A 741 47.86 18.90 -14.02
N GLY A 742 49.05 19.52 -14.28
CA GLY A 742 50.33 18.81 -14.37
C GLY A 742 51.10 18.82 -13.04
N PHE A 743 50.91 17.81 -12.20
CA PHE A 743 51.71 17.67 -10.99
C PHE A 743 53.18 17.36 -11.27
N LYS A 744 54.09 17.97 -10.55
CA LYS A 744 55.53 17.65 -10.60
C LYS A 744 55.82 16.40 -9.79
N LYS A 745 56.71 15.55 -10.27
CA LYS A 745 57.05 14.27 -9.61
C LYS A 745 57.52 14.43 -8.15
N ASN A 746 58.10 15.60 -7.82
CA ASN A 746 58.60 15.89 -6.45
C ASN A 746 57.52 16.54 -5.58
N GLY A 747 56.26 16.66 -6.05
CA GLY A 747 55.16 17.22 -5.29
C GLY A 747 55.26 18.75 -5.01
N SER A 748 56.26 19.47 -5.59
CA SER A 748 56.48 20.88 -5.26
C SER A 748 55.35 21.81 -5.66
N ASN A 749 54.51 21.47 -6.63
CA ASN A 749 53.36 22.26 -7.04
C ASN A 749 52.03 21.62 -6.60
N GLY A 750 52.05 20.69 -5.66
CA GLY A 750 50.92 20.01 -5.13
C GLY A 750 50.85 18.52 -5.47
N THR A 751 50.03 17.80 -4.73
CA THR A 751 49.77 16.38 -4.91
C THR A 751 48.30 16.09 -5.23
N ARG A 752 47.45 17.08 -4.98
CA ARG A 752 46.01 17.02 -5.28
C ARG A 752 45.46 18.41 -5.59
N ILE A 753 44.34 18.42 -6.27
CA ILE A 753 43.53 19.63 -6.45
C ILE A 753 42.78 19.90 -5.13
N ALA A 754 42.88 21.13 -4.63
CA ALA A 754 42.21 21.58 -3.42
C ALA A 754 40.87 22.30 -3.71
N ALA A 755 40.83 23.07 -4.80
CA ALA A 755 39.61 23.80 -5.19
C ALA A 755 39.58 24.02 -6.70
N VAL A 756 38.34 24.08 -7.23
CA VAL A 756 38.07 24.37 -8.64
C VAL A 756 36.91 25.36 -8.71
N MET A 757 37.02 26.36 -9.62
CA MET A 757 35.96 27.33 -9.85
C MET A 757 35.82 27.62 -11.34
N HIS A 758 34.60 27.73 -11.84
CA HIS A 758 34.28 28.24 -13.15
C HIS A 758 34.17 29.77 -13.05
N VAL A 759 34.89 30.48 -13.93
CA VAL A 759 35.02 31.94 -13.93
C VAL A 759 34.65 32.48 -15.31
N THR A 760 33.67 33.38 -15.35
CA THR A 760 33.26 34.09 -16.60
C THR A 760 33.77 35.51 -16.62
N ASP A 761 33.86 36.14 -15.47
CA ASP A 761 34.27 37.51 -15.29
C ASP A 761 35.37 37.61 -14.22
N PRO A 762 36.23 38.65 -14.26
CA PRO A 762 37.22 38.87 -13.23
C PRO A 762 36.63 38.93 -11.82
N LEU A 763 37.16 38.14 -10.87
CA LEU A 763 36.66 38.03 -9.51
C LEU A 763 37.82 38.19 -8.48
N ASP A 764 37.52 38.89 -7.37
CA ASP A 764 38.40 38.87 -6.22
C ASP A 764 38.07 37.64 -5.36
N LEU A 765 39.08 36.81 -5.11
CA LEU A 765 38.98 35.55 -4.37
C LEU A 765 39.90 35.58 -3.17
N ALA A 766 39.50 34.89 -2.11
CA ALA A 766 40.35 34.50 -0.99
C ALA A 766 40.62 32.98 -1.03
N ALA A 767 41.91 32.65 -1.07
CA ALA A 767 42.36 31.30 -0.81
C ALA A 767 42.50 31.09 0.72
N ILE A 768 41.77 30.16 1.26
CA ILE A 768 41.72 29.86 2.69
C ILE A 768 42.54 28.61 2.95
N GLN A 769 43.52 28.71 3.86
CA GLN A 769 44.36 27.60 4.30
C GLN A 769 43.71 26.88 5.51
N LYS A 770 44.20 25.73 5.86
CA LYS A 770 43.62 24.89 6.95
C LYS A 770 43.56 25.57 8.33
N ASP A 771 44.48 26.46 8.62
CA ASP A 771 44.54 27.24 9.86
C ASP A 771 43.65 28.52 9.81
N GLY A 772 42.95 28.75 8.69
CA GLY A 772 42.11 29.92 8.49
C GLY A 772 42.85 31.13 7.87
N THR A 773 44.16 31.03 7.58
CA THR A 773 44.92 32.07 6.88
C THR A 773 44.31 32.33 5.50
N GLN A 774 44.09 33.60 5.16
CA GLN A 774 43.50 34.01 3.89
C GLN A 774 44.49 34.77 3.04
N THR A 775 44.58 34.42 1.76
CA THR A 775 45.33 35.18 0.75
C THR A 775 44.34 35.63 -0.30
N VAL A 776 44.16 36.97 -0.43
CA VAL A 776 43.26 37.57 -1.41
C VAL A 776 44.04 37.87 -2.70
N PHE A 777 43.45 37.54 -3.83
CA PHE A 777 43.97 37.77 -5.17
C PHE A 777 42.83 37.95 -6.17
N ASN A 778 43.11 38.64 -7.30
CA ASN A 778 42.18 38.74 -8.42
C ASN A 778 42.42 37.56 -9.39
N THR A 779 41.36 37.03 -9.99
CA THR A 779 41.49 35.92 -10.96
C THR A 779 42.37 36.33 -12.16
N GLU A 780 42.45 37.60 -12.55
CA GLU A 780 43.33 38.08 -13.63
C GLU A 780 44.82 37.90 -13.33
N GLU A 781 45.20 37.83 -12.06
CA GLU A 781 46.61 37.63 -11.64
C GLU A 781 47.05 36.17 -11.86
N VAL A 782 46.08 35.25 -12.05
CA VAL A 782 46.36 33.83 -12.33
C VAL A 782 46.52 33.62 -13.82
N ARG A 783 47.66 33.06 -14.24
CA ARG A 783 47.95 32.81 -15.66
C ARG A 783 46.98 31.83 -16.31
N ILE A 784 46.68 32.12 -17.58
CA ILE A 784 46.00 31.16 -18.45
C ILE A 784 47.09 30.21 -18.99
N GLU A 785 46.87 28.94 -18.77
CA GLU A 785 47.76 27.86 -19.23
C GLU A 785 46.94 26.78 -19.94
N PRO A 786 47.57 26.00 -20.84
CA PRO A 786 46.88 24.85 -21.44
C PRO A 786 46.32 23.90 -20.39
N ARG A 787 45.31 23.10 -20.76
CA ARG A 787 44.61 22.17 -19.87
C ARG A 787 45.54 21.34 -18.93
N ALA A 788 46.65 20.82 -19.39
CA ALA A 788 47.60 20.04 -18.60
C ALA A 788 48.75 20.90 -17.99
N GLY A 789 48.61 22.21 -17.91
CA GLY A 789 49.61 23.13 -17.34
C GLY A 789 49.89 22.87 -15.86
N ARG A 790 50.99 23.39 -15.36
CA ARG A 790 51.50 23.11 -13.99
C ARG A 790 51.16 24.17 -12.97
N GLY A 791 50.55 25.27 -13.41
CA GLY A 791 50.18 26.42 -12.57
C GLY A 791 51.41 27.23 -12.05
N GLN A 792 51.09 28.41 -11.53
CA GLN A 792 52.03 29.29 -10.86
C GLN A 792 51.76 29.39 -9.35
N PRO A 793 52.74 29.63 -8.51
CA PRO A 793 52.52 29.81 -7.09
C PRO A 793 51.78 31.11 -6.82
N MET A 794 50.59 31.03 -6.23
CA MET A 794 49.75 32.16 -5.84
C MET A 794 49.65 32.31 -4.32
N VAL A 795 49.77 31.20 -3.57
CA VAL A 795 49.67 31.16 -2.12
C VAL A 795 50.94 30.49 -1.58
N MET A 796 51.57 31.10 -0.59
CA MET A 796 52.67 30.51 0.12
C MET A 796 52.15 29.50 1.16
N VAL A 797 52.43 28.23 0.97
CA VAL A 797 52.05 27.16 1.89
C VAL A 797 53.27 26.74 2.72
N LEU A 798 53.22 26.97 4.03
CA LEU A 798 54.25 26.58 4.97
C LEU A 798 53.87 25.27 5.68
N MET A 799 54.77 24.34 5.72
CA MET A 799 54.56 23.00 6.34
C MET A 799 53.32 22.30 5.80
N ASP A 800 52.35 21.91 6.67
CA ASP A 800 51.13 21.21 6.31
C ASP A 800 49.88 22.10 6.26
N ASN A 801 50.08 23.45 6.26
CA ASN A 801 49.01 24.42 6.18
C ASN A 801 48.52 24.59 4.73
N THR A 802 47.98 23.52 4.18
CA THR A 802 47.56 23.43 2.77
C THR A 802 46.34 24.28 2.47
N VAL A 803 46.16 24.71 1.22
CA VAL A 803 44.93 25.37 0.74
C VAL A 803 43.75 24.41 0.92
N ALA A 804 42.67 24.89 1.54
CA ALA A 804 41.45 24.13 1.82
C ALA A 804 40.32 24.52 0.88
N GLU A 805 40.10 25.81 0.59
CA GLU A 805 38.98 26.28 -0.25
C GLU A 805 39.32 27.64 -0.90
N LEU A 806 38.51 27.98 -1.93
CA LEU A 806 38.45 29.31 -2.54
C LEU A 806 37.08 29.92 -2.26
N LYS A 807 37.04 31.18 -1.79
CA LYS A 807 35.83 31.98 -1.57
C LYS A 807 35.87 33.26 -2.35
N LYS A 808 34.71 33.72 -2.85
CA LYS A 808 34.55 35.06 -3.38
C LYS A 808 34.65 36.05 -2.23
N THR A 809 35.41 37.14 -2.44
CA THR A 809 35.50 38.27 -1.49
C THR A 809 34.67 39.42 -2.01
N ASP A 810 33.89 40.08 -1.15
CA ASP A 810 33.25 41.35 -1.50
C ASP A 810 34.32 42.43 -1.61
N SER A 811 34.22 43.30 -2.64
CA SER A 811 35.14 44.36 -2.99
C SER A 811 35.35 45.42 -1.88
N SER A 812 34.66 45.34 -0.75
CA SER A 812 34.85 46.21 0.42
C SER A 812 36.02 45.82 1.33
N ALA A 813 36.65 44.66 1.14
CA ALA A 813 37.76 44.21 2.00
C ALA A 813 39.14 44.76 1.62
N LYS A 814 39.32 45.32 0.41
CA LYS A 814 40.61 45.94 -0.03
C LYS A 814 41.02 47.16 0.79
N ASN A 815 40.10 47.90 1.43
CA ASN A 815 40.44 49.12 2.18
C ASN A 815 40.98 48.88 3.61
N ASN A 816 40.95 47.64 4.12
CA ASN A 816 41.45 47.35 5.47
C ASN A 816 42.83 46.68 5.50
N ALA A 817 43.32 46.13 4.37
CA ALA A 817 44.64 45.50 4.31
C ALA A 817 45.80 46.53 4.11
N GLU A 818 45.51 47.77 3.59
CA GLU A 818 46.50 48.82 3.41
C GLU A 818 46.74 49.69 4.63
N LYS A 819 46.06 49.45 5.77
CA LYS A 819 46.20 50.34 6.98
C LYS A 819 46.99 49.72 8.13
N ASN A 820 47.65 48.63 7.96
CA ASN A 820 48.68 48.16 8.96
C ASN A 820 49.96 47.73 8.27
N PRO A 821 50.96 48.66 8.15
CA PRO A 821 52.33 48.24 7.96
C PRO A 821 52.94 48.00 9.37
N ILE A 822 53.20 46.74 9.73
CA ILE A 822 54.40 46.25 10.44
C ILE A 822 54.23 44.73 10.70
#